data_f74011225f8754f2641035e96cfa7dc7
#
_entry.id   f74011225f8754f2641035e96cfa7dc7
#
_cell.length_a   1.000
_cell.length_b   1.000
_cell.length_c   1.000
_cell.angle_alpha   90.00
_cell.angle_beta   90.00
_cell.angle_gamma   90.00
#
_symmetry.space_group_name_H-M   'P 1'
#
loop_
_entity.id
_entity.type
_entity.pdbx_description
1 polymer ?
#
loop_
_entity_poly.entity_id
_entity_poly.type
_entity_poly.pdbx_seq_one_letter_code
_entity_poly.pdbx_strand_id
1 'polypeptide(L)'
;MSVAEIDEGVFEATATIDNGSFGTRTIRFETGRLAQQAAGAVVAYLDDETMLLSATTAGKSPKEHFDFFPLTIDVEERMYAAGRIPGSFFRREGRPSTDAILTCRLIDRPLRPSFVSGLRNEIQVVVTILSLDPNDLYDVLAINAASASTQIAGLPFSGPVGGVRVALITSRNSGSAGGGQWVAFPTVDQLKDAVFDMVVAGRVVSDGDVAIMMVEAEATDRVIELIAGGATAPTESVVAEGLEAAKPFIAALCAAQRDLASRAAKETADYPVFPDYADDAYAAVVDVAGDSLSQALTIAGKQERDERTEQIKGDVLNRLGENFAGREKEIGAAFRSLTKKLVRQRILTDHFRIDGRGITDIRALSAEVAIIPRAHGSALFERGETQIMGVTTLDMVKMAQQIDSLGPEKSKRYMHHYNFPPYSTGETGRVGSPKRREIGHGALAERALMPVLPSVEEFPYAIRQVSEALSSNGSTSMGSVCASTLSLLNAGVPLKAPVAGIAMGLVSDEVNGETRYVALTDILGAEDAFGDMDFKVAGTKEFVTALQLDTKLDGIPSHVLAGALAQAKDARLVILDVMAEAIDAPDEMSPYAPRVTAIKVPIDKIGEVIGPKGKMINSITEQTGASISIEDDGTVFVGATDGASAQAAIDMINAIANPQLPKIGERFLGTVVKTTDFGAFVSLLPGRDGLVHISKLGRGKRVSKVEDVVKLGDKLRVEIADIDNRGKISLVPVDEDNAAESAPAPADAATANS
;
A
#
# COMPACT_ATOMS: atom_id res chain seq x y z
N MET A 1 32.66 17.29 11.51
CA MET A 1 32.73 16.34 10.38
C MET A 1 33.66 16.96 9.34
N SER A 2 34.57 16.21 8.79
CA SER A 2 35.54 16.72 7.81
C SER A 2 35.38 15.96 6.51
N VAL A 3 35.30 16.67 5.39
CA VAL A 3 35.40 16.05 4.07
C VAL A 3 36.83 15.50 3.93
N ALA A 4 36.94 14.25 3.57
CA ALA A 4 38.19 13.59 3.24
C ALA A 4 38.34 13.50 1.73
N GLU A 5 39.54 13.85 1.23
CA GLU A 5 39.99 13.46 -0.10
C GLU A 5 40.64 12.06 0.05
N ILE A 6 39.98 11.05 -0.47
CA ILE A 6 40.40 9.63 -0.29
C ILE A 6 41.29 9.14 -1.43
N ASP A 7 41.23 9.80 -2.59
CA ASP A 7 42.07 9.62 -3.77
C ASP A 7 42.08 10.91 -4.57
N GLU A 8 42.94 11.05 -5.54
CA GLU A 8 43.05 12.26 -6.38
C GLU A 8 41.70 12.60 -7.05
N GLY A 9 41.08 13.70 -6.63
CA GLY A 9 39.77 14.17 -7.11
C GLY A 9 38.58 13.35 -6.61
N VAL A 10 38.75 12.44 -5.64
CA VAL A 10 37.69 11.68 -5.02
C VAL A 10 37.41 12.14 -3.59
N PHE A 11 36.26 12.68 -3.34
CA PHE A 11 35.87 13.27 -2.06
C PHE A 11 34.80 12.45 -1.37
N GLU A 12 34.87 12.41 -0.05
CA GLU A 12 33.93 11.68 0.80
C GLU A 12 33.49 12.57 1.98
N ALA A 13 32.20 12.46 2.33
CA ALA A 13 31.62 13.06 3.53
C ALA A 13 30.69 12.07 4.22
N THR A 14 30.63 12.11 5.55
CA THR A 14 29.90 11.11 6.34
C THR A 14 28.98 11.79 7.36
N ALA A 15 27.75 11.29 7.44
CA ALA A 15 26.81 11.57 8.53
C ALA A 15 26.70 10.35 9.44
N THR A 16 26.78 10.55 10.74
CA THR A 16 26.58 9.51 11.75
C THR A 16 25.25 9.74 12.45
N ILE A 17 24.40 8.77 12.45
CA ILE A 17 23.06 8.76 13.04
C ILE A 17 23.10 7.89 14.30
N ASP A 18 22.98 8.49 15.46
CA ASP A 18 22.97 7.79 16.73
C ASP A 18 21.52 7.55 17.18
N ASN A 19 21.13 6.29 17.26
CA ASN A 19 19.83 5.84 17.74
C ASN A 19 19.87 5.33 19.20
N GLY A 20 20.90 5.69 19.95
CA GLY A 20 21.05 5.26 21.35
C GLY A 20 21.11 3.74 21.47
N SER A 21 20.17 3.15 22.20
CA SER A 21 20.12 1.70 22.42
C SER A 21 19.87 0.86 21.14
N PHE A 22 19.41 1.47 20.06
CA PHE A 22 19.16 0.81 18.78
C PHE A 22 20.38 0.86 17.83
N GLY A 23 21.51 1.37 18.31
CA GLY A 23 22.76 1.41 17.59
C GLY A 23 22.96 2.66 16.74
N THR A 24 24.01 2.66 15.98
CA THR A 24 24.44 3.78 15.13
C THR A 24 24.37 3.38 13.67
N ARG A 25 23.89 4.28 12.81
CA ARG A 25 23.90 4.10 11.35
C ARG A 25 24.85 5.14 10.73
N THR A 26 25.54 4.76 9.69
CA THR A 26 26.50 5.63 9.01
C THR A 26 26.09 5.82 7.56
N ILE A 27 25.86 7.07 7.17
CA ILE A 27 25.57 7.43 5.79
C ILE A 27 26.80 8.15 5.22
N ARG A 28 27.36 7.60 4.15
CA ARG A 28 28.56 8.08 3.49
C ARG A 28 28.26 8.48 2.06
N PHE A 29 28.72 9.64 1.65
CA PHE A 29 28.60 10.18 0.29
C PHE A 29 29.99 10.28 -0.34
N GLU A 30 30.16 9.69 -1.51
CA GLU A 30 31.41 9.68 -2.28
C GLU A 30 31.15 10.28 -3.67
N THR A 31 32.06 11.12 -4.16
CA THR A 31 31.99 11.65 -5.55
C THR A 31 33.36 11.66 -6.19
N GLY A 32 33.41 11.73 -7.54
CA GLY A 32 34.62 11.83 -8.34
C GLY A 32 35.04 10.54 -9.04
N ARG A 33 34.63 9.37 -8.55
CA ARG A 33 35.06 8.07 -9.09
C ARG A 33 34.13 7.51 -10.17
N LEU A 34 32.82 7.52 -9.95
CA LEU A 34 31.82 6.93 -10.86
C LEU A 34 31.06 8.00 -11.63
N ALA A 35 30.52 7.62 -12.79
CA ALA A 35 29.66 8.45 -13.65
C ALA A 35 30.24 9.85 -13.95
N GLN A 36 31.53 9.95 -14.25
CA GLN A 36 32.29 11.21 -14.42
C GLN A 36 31.79 12.14 -15.53
N GLN A 37 30.95 11.65 -16.46
CA GLN A 37 30.36 12.48 -17.52
C GLN A 37 29.03 13.14 -17.10
N ALA A 38 28.45 12.76 -15.98
CA ALA A 38 27.27 13.41 -15.44
C ALA A 38 27.59 14.84 -14.98
N ALA A 39 26.57 15.71 -14.92
CA ALA A 39 26.72 17.03 -14.33
C ALA A 39 27.12 16.94 -12.87
N GLY A 40 26.48 16.03 -12.12
CA GLY A 40 26.87 15.63 -10.77
C GLY A 40 26.62 14.16 -10.56
N ALA A 41 27.50 13.45 -9.86
CA ALA A 41 27.34 12.05 -9.53
C ALA A 41 27.82 11.79 -8.10
N VAL A 42 27.01 11.08 -7.32
CA VAL A 42 27.30 10.71 -5.93
C VAL A 42 26.97 9.25 -5.72
N VAL A 43 27.88 8.53 -5.09
CA VAL A 43 27.62 7.21 -4.53
C VAL A 43 27.28 7.40 -3.06
N ALA A 44 26.13 6.89 -2.64
CA ALA A 44 25.71 6.90 -1.26
C ALA A 44 25.75 5.46 -0.69
N TYR A 45 26.25 5.38 0.53
CA TYR A 45 26.36 4.13 1.28
C TYR A 45 25.54 4.26 2.56
N LEU A 46 24.86 3.20 2.94
CA LEU A 46 24.30 3.00 4.29
C LEU A 46 25.08 1.86 4.93
N ASP A 47 25.81 2.20 5.97
CA ASP A 47 26.85 1.35 6.54
C ASP A 47 27.81 0.88 5.42
N ASP A 48 28.21 -0.39 5.38
CA ASP A 48 29.19 -0.88 4.41
C ASP A 48 28.60 -1.72 3.27
N GLU A 49 27.35 -2.17 3.38
CA GLU A 49 26.77 -3.16 2.47
C GLU A 49 25.72 -2.60 1.51
N THR A 50 24.98 -1.56 1.89
CA THR A 50 24.01 -0.92 1.01
C THR A 50 24.65 0.24 0.25
N MET A 51 24.59 0.20 -1.08
CA MET A 51 25.26 1.14 -1.97
C MET A 51 24.37 1.49 -3.16
N LEU A 52 24.26 2.77 -3.46
CA LEU A 52 23.56 3.25 -4.67
C LEU A 52 24.32 4.43 -5.32
N LEU A 53 24.15 4.56 -6.63
CA LEU A 53 24.68 5.66 -7.44
C LEU A 53 23.55 6.58 -7.86
N SER A 54 23.67 7.87 -7.60
CA SER A 54 22.82 8.90 -8.20
C SER A 54 23.61 9.75 -9.18
N ALA A 55 23.09 9.89 -10.39
CA ALA A 55 23.66 10.72 -11.43
C ALA A 55 22.64 11.76 -11.91
N THR A 56 23.01 13.04 -11.81
CA THR A 56 22.21 14.18 -12.27
C THR A 56 22.78 14.73 -13.56
N THR A 57 21.92 14.91 -14.56
CA THR A 57 22.25 15.51 -15.86
C THR A 57 21.29 16.64 -16.18
N ALA A 58 21.76 17.61 -16.97
CA ALA A 58 20.96 18.74 -17.40
C ALA A 58 21.04 18.93 -18.92
N GLY A 59 19.92 19.21 -19.54
CA GLY A 59 19.83 19.56 -20.94
C GLY A 59 20.53 20.89 -21.23
N LYS A 60 21.27 20.97 -22.33
CA LYS A 60 22.07 22.16 -22.71
C LYS A 60 21.22 23.39 -23.10
N SER A 61 19.98 23.15 -23.53
CA SER A 61 19.07 24.20 -23.98
C SER A 61 17.73 24.11 -23.28
N PRO A 62 17.08 25.24 -22.97
CA PRO A 62 15.75 25.23 -22.38
C PRO A 62 14.70 24.68 -23.36
N LYS A 63 13.68 24.05 -22.83
CA LYS A 63 12.48 23.60 -23.56
C LYS A 63 11.41 24.70 -23.48
N GLU A 64 11.60 25.79 -24.22
CA GLU A 64 10.75 27.00 -24.12
C GLU A 64 9.26 26.76 -24.37
N HIS A 65 8.91 25.67 -25.09
CA HIS A 65 7.53 25.28 -25.36
C HIS A 65 6.81 24.62 -24.18
N PHE A 66 7.56 24.24 -23.12
CA PHE A 66 6.95 23.74 -21.88
C PHE A 66 6.53 24.91 -21.00
N ASP A 67 5.36 24.75 -20.36
CA ASP A 67 4.83 25.65 -19.34
C ASP A 67 5.10 25.16 -17.90
N PHE A 68 5.94 24.14 -17.75
CA PHE A 68 6.33 23.52 -16.48
C PHE A 68 7.83 23.20 -16.46
N PHE A 69 8.36 22.97 -15.26
CA PHE A 69 9.75 22.52 -15.06
C PHE A 69 9.91 21.03 -15.42
N PRO A 70 10.71 20.69 -16.45
CA PRO A 70 10.87 19.32 -16.93
C PRO A 70 11.91 18.55 -16.10
N LEU A 71 11.56 18.16 -14.87
CA LEU A 71 12.34 17.28 -14.02
C LEU A 71 11.86 15.83 -14.16
N THR A 72 12.81 14.93 -14.44
CA THR A 72 12.56 13.48 -14.47
C THR A 72 13.42 12.79 -13.43
N ILE A 73 12.78 11.98 -12.60
CA ILE A 73 13.46 11.12 -11.61
C ILE A 73 13.21 9.66 -12.00
N ASP A 74 14.27 8.89 -12.11
CA ASP A 74 14.22 7.46 -12.37
C ASP A 74 15.00 6.69 -11.31
N VAL A 75 14.42 5.59 -10.83
CA VAL A 75 15.06 4.67 -9.88
C VAL A 75 15.15 3.30 -10.54
N GLU A 76 16.37 2.80 -10.64
CA GLU A 76 16.71 1.56 -11.33
C GLU A 76 17.13 0.51 -10.31
N GLU A 77 16.22 -0.41 -10.02
CA GLU A 77 16.54 -1.61 -9.24
C GLU A 77 17.31 -2.60 -10.11
N ARG A 78 18.47 -3.01 -9.64
CA ARG A 78 19.27 -4.07 -10.27
C ARG A 78 19.25 -5.31 -9.38
N MET A 79 18.74 -6.43 -9.90
CA MET A 79 18.59 -7.65 -9.11
C MET A 79 19.95 -8.20 -8.62
N TYR A 80 21.05 -7.86 -9.30
CA TYR A 80 22.38 -8.21 -8.82
C TYR A 80 22.73 -7.52 -7.48
N ALA A 81 22.07 -6.39 -7.14
CA ALA A 81 22.26 -5.75 -5.84
C ALA A 81 21.89 -6.65 -4.66
N ALA A 82 20.99 -7.60 -4.85
CA ALA A 82 20.62 -8.64 -3.91
C ALA A 82 21.17 -10.03 -4.31
N GLY A 83 22.17 -10.10 -5.21
CA GLY A 83 22.74 -11.35 -5.70
C GLY A 83 21.76 -12.25 -6.49
N ARG A 84 20.74 -11.66 -7.11
CA ARG A 84 19.67 -12.40 -7.80
C ARG A 84 19.68 -12.19 -9.31
N ILE A 85 19.18 -13.18 -10.04
CA ILE A 85 18.80 -13.07 -11.45
C ILE A 85 17.32 -12.70 -11.49
N PRO A 86 16.88 -11.74 -12.34
CA PRO A 86 15.47 -11.35 -12.45
C PRO A 86 14.54 -12.55 -12.70
N GLY A 87 13.41 -12.60 -12.00
CA GLY A 87 12.43 -13.68 -12.05
C GLY A 87 11.64 -13.76 -13.36
N SER A 88 11.64 -12.67 -14.17
CA SER A 88 10.92 -12.61 -15.44
C SER A 88 11.40 -13.62 -16.46
N PHE A 89 10.57 -13.96 -17.45
CA PHE A 89 10.93 -14.90 -18.52
C PHE A 89 12.24 -14.53 -19.25
N PHE A 90 12.45 -13.22 -19.49
CA PHE A 90 13.66 -12.74 -20.18
C PHE A 90 14.91 -12.65 -19.29
N ARG A 91 14.79 -12.94 -17.99
CA ARG A 91 15.89 -12.83 -17.02
C ARG A 91 16.59 -11.48 -17.07
N ARG A 92 15.83 -10.43 -17.29
CA ARG A 92 16.26 -9.05 -17.36
C ARG A 92 15.22 -8.15 -16.70
N GLU A 93 15.68 -7.10 -16.04
CA GLU A 93 14.83 -6.04 -15.51
C GLU A 93 14.04 -5.40 -16.66
N GLY A 94 12.75 -5.22 -16.46
CA GLY A 94 11.84 -4.66 -17.42
C GLY A 94 11.22 -3.33 -16.95
N ARG A 95 9.94 -3.35 -16.61
CA ARG A 95 9.27 -2.18 -16.02
C ARG A 95 9.75 -1.98 -14.59
N PRO A 96 9.88 -0.69 -14.15
CA PRO A 96 10.17 -0.41 -12.74
C PRO A 96 9.15 -1.08 -11.82
N SER A 97 9.61 -1.56 -10.67
CA SER A 97 8.73 -2.06 -9.62
C SER A 97 7.85 -0.94 -9.04
N THR A 98 6.82 -1.31 -8.30
CA THR A 98 6.02 -0.32 -7.54
C THR A 98 6.90 0.45 -6.56
N ASP A 99 7.83 -0.22 -5.87
CA ASP A 99 8.74 0.39 -4.91
C ASP A 99 9.66 1.43 -5.57
N ALA A 100 10.22 1.10 -6.74
CA ALA A 100 11.03 2.05 -7.52
C ALA A 100 10.20 3.28 -7.95
N ILE A 101 8.94 3.09 -8.38
CA ILE A 101 8.04 4.19 -8.77
C ILE A 101 7.70 5.06 -7.56
N LEU A 102 7.42 4.46 -6.41
CA LEU A 102 7.15 5.19 -5.17
C LEU A 102 8.38 5.97 -4.72
N THR A 103 9.57 5.37 -4.79
CA THR A 103 10.83 6.05 -4.48
C THR A 103 11.10 7.23 -5.42
N CYS A 104 10.81 7.10 -6.74
CA CYS A 104 10.85 8.26 -7.64
C CYS A 104 9.99 9.42 -7.13
N ARG A 105 8.80 9.14 -6.59
CA ARG A 105 7.90 10.15 -6.04
C ARG A 105 8.43 10.76 -4.74
N LEU A 106 9.02 9.94 -3.86
CA LEU A 106 9.67 10.41 -2.63
C LEU A 106 10.83 11.39 -2.93
N ILE A 107 11.56 11.16 -4.02
CA ILE A 107 12.65 12.05 -4.47
C ILE A 107 12.10 13.31 -5.14
N ASP A 108 11.17 13.19 -6.09
CA ASP A 108 10.64 14.30 -6.90
C ASP A 108 9.98 15.38 -6.03
N ARG A 109 9.22 14.97 -5.03
CA ARG A 109 8.41 15.87 -4.20
C ARG A 109 9.22 16.93 -3.45
N PRO A 110 10.30 16.61 -2.74
CA PRO A 110 11.14 17.62 -2.09
C PRO A 110 12.18 18.25 -3.02
N LEU A 111 12.64 17.59 -4.09
CA LEU A 111 13.62 18.15 -5.00
C LEU A 111 13.03 19.21 -5.93
N ARG A 112 11.86 18.96 -6.50
CA ARG A 112 11.22 19.84 -7.48
C ARG A 112 11.03 21.28 -6.98
N PRO A 113 10.47 21.54 -5.79
CA PRO A 113 10.32 22.90 -5.26
C PRO A 113 11.64 23.56 -4.87
N SER A 114 12.74 22.80 -4.79
CA SER A 114 14.07 23.32 -4.47
C SER A 114 14.83 23.93 -5.67
N PHE A 115 14.27 23.81 -6.89
CA PHE A 115 14.81 24.49 -8.07
C PHE A 115 14.21 25.87 -8.25
N VAL A 116 14.96 26.75 -8.92
CA VAL A 116 14.48 28.09 -9.23
C VAL A 116 13.22 28.06 -10.11
N SER A 117 12.25 28.90 -9.77
CA SER A 117 11.02 29.01 -10.55
C SER A 117 11.30 29.53 -11.98
N GLY A 118 10.59 29.00 -12.96
CA GLY A 118 10.77 29.37 -14.38
C GLY A 118 11.91 28.63 -15.10
N LEU A 119 12.61 27.72 -14.44
CA LEU A 119 13.61 26.87 -15.12
C LEU A 119 12.92 25.98 -16.17
N ARG A 120 13.46 25.98 -17.40
CA ARG A 120 12.93 25.18 -18.54
C ARG A 120 13.96 24.20 -19.10
N ASN A 121 15.15 24.14 -18.56
CA ASN A 121 16.12 23.10 -18.92
C ASN A 121 15.63 21.77 -18.36
N GLU A 122 15.68 20.74 -19.21
CA GLU A 122 15.38 19.38 -18.79
C GLU A 122 16.45 18.90 -17.81
N ILE A 123 16.01 18.41 -16.64
CA ILE A 123 16.89 17.81 -15.63
C ILE A 123 16.45 16.37 -15.41
N GLN A 124 17.42 15.47 -15.42
CA GLN A 124 17.18 14.06 -15.13
C GLN A 124 18.11 13.62 -13.99
N VAL A 125 17.53 12.94 -13.01
CA VAL A 125 18.23 12.27 -11.93
C VAL A 125 17.95 10.78 -12.03
N VAL A 126 18.99 9.99 -12.19
CA VAL A 126 18.90 8.53 -12.25
C VAL A 126 19.59 7.95 -11.02
N VAL A 127 18.84 7.21 -10.22
CA VAL A 127 19.36 6.49 -9.05
C VAL A 127 19.41 5.00 -9.37
N THR A 128 20.58 4.39 -9.27
CA THR A 128 20.79 2.96 -9.52
C THR A 128 21.19 2.27 -8.23
N ILE A 129 20.42 1.26 -7.83
CA ILE A 129 20.72 0.45 -6.64
C ILE A 129 21.79 -0.59 -7.02
N LEU A 130 22.99 -0.49 -6.44
CA LEU A 130 24.15 -1.30 -6.80
C LEU A 130 24.40 -2.46 -5.82
N SER A 131 24.08 -2.25 -4.54
CA SER A 131 24.15 -3.26 -3.48
C SER A 131 23.10 -2.97 -2.43
N LEU A 132 22.46 -3.99 -1.88
CA LEU A 132 21.43 -3.84 -0.85
C LEU A 132 21.55 -4.96 0.19
N ASP A 133 21.82 -4.57 1.44
CA ASP A 133 21.61 -5.47 2.58
C ASP A 133 20.11 -5.83 2.65
N PRO A 134 19.75 -7.12 2.72
CA PRO A 134 18.33 -7.54 2.80
C PRO A 134 17.56 -6.95 3.99
N ASN A 135 18.26 -6.46 4.99
CA ASN A 135 17.68 -5.86 6.19
C ASN A 135 17.59 -4.32 6.11
N ASP A 136 17.98 -3.72 4.98
CA ASP A 136 17.90 -2.29 4.73
C ASP A 136 16.78 -1.92 3.76
N LEU A 137 16.34 -0.65 3.85
CA LEU A 137 15.49 0.01 2.87
C LEU A 137 16.30 1.10 2.16
N TYR A 138 16.22 1.16 0.83
CA TYR A 138 17.05 2.07 0.03
C TYR A 138 16.42 3.44 -0.25
N ASP A 139 15.11 3.61 -0.01
CA ASP A 139 14.32 4.74 -0.48
C ASP A 139 14.80 6.10 0.06
N VAL A 140 15.03 6.23 1.37
CA VAL A 140 15.54 7.47 1.96
C VAL A 140 17.01 7.72 1.63
N LEU A 141 17.81 6.67 1.47
CA LEU A 141 19.17 6.81 0.97
C LEU A 141 19.17 7.38 -0.45
N ALA A 142 18.20 6.96 -1.29
CA ALA A 142 18.00 7.47 -2.64
C ALA A 142 17.63 8.96 -2.66
N ILE A 143 16.82 9.46 -1.72
CA ILE A 143 16.52 10.89 -1.58
C ILE A 143 17.83 11.68 -1.34
N ASN A 144 18.64 11.23 -0.39
CA ASN A 144 19.89 11.88 -0.02
C ASN A 144 20.92 11.86 -1.16
N ALA A 145 21.04 10.73 -1.86
CA ALA A 145 21.95 10.61 -3.00
C ALA A 145 21.53 11.51 -4.16
N ALA A 146 20.23 11.58 -4.46
CA ALA A 146 19.67 12.44 -5.50
C ALA A 146 19.90 13.94 -5.17
N SER A 147 19.67 14.32 -3.91
CA SER A 147 19.96 15.66 -3.44
C SER A 147 21.45 16.01 -3.57
N ALA A 148 22.33 15.14 -3.08
CA ALA A 148 23.78 15.35 -3.13
C ALA A 148 24.30 15.46 -4.56
N SER A 149 23.89 14.57 -5.48
CA SER A 149 24.30 14.63 -6.89
C SER A 149 23.79 15.88 -7.61
N THR A 150 22.59 16.36 -7.24
CA THR A 150 22.03 17.62 -7.76
C THR A 150 22.76 18.83 -7.21
N GLN A 151 23.11 18.81 -5.91
CA GLN A 151 23.83 19.90 -5.23
C GLN A 151 25.20 20.18 -5.86
N ILE A 152 25.93 19.13 -6.29
CA ILE A 152 27.27 19.30 -6.88
C ILE A 152 27.25 19.54 -8.40
N ALA A 153 26.08 19.45 -9.03
CA ALA A 153 25.93 19.50 -10.50
C ALA A 153 26.07 20.90 -11.11
N GLY A 154 26.18 21.98 -10.31
CA GLY A 154 26.20 23.35 -10.80
C GLY A 154 24.87 23.84 -11.32
N LEU A 155 23.78 23.38 -10.77
CA LEU A 155 22.39 23.72 -11.12
C LEU A 155 21.82 24.78 -10.14
N PRO A 156 20.82 25.58 -10.57
CA PRO A 156 20.15 26.54 -9.71
C PRO A 156 19.20 25.81 -8.71
N PHE A 157 19.79 25.17 -7.73
CA PHE A 157 19.16 24.28 -6.74
C PHE A 157 19.43 24.79 -5.32
N SER A 158 18.39 25.02 -4.54
CA SER A 158 18.45 25.60 -3.19
C SER A 158 18.53 24.53 -2.08
N GLY A 159 19.06 23.34 -2.40
CA GLY A 159 19.33 22.29 -1.40
C GLY A 159 20.50 22.61 -0.47
N PRO A 160 21.01 21.60 0.26
CA PRO A 160 20.62 20.19 0.15
C PRO A 160 19.30 19.87 0.82
N VAL A 161 18.68 18.77 0.35
CA VAL A 161 17.54 18.12 0.97
C VAL A 161 18.02 16.86 1.71
N GLY A 162 17.64 16.72 2.97
CA GLY A 162 17.87 15.50 3.75
C GLY A 162 16.58 14.67 3.82
N GLY A 163 16.68 13.37 3.62
CA GLY A 163 15.58 12.42 3.78
C GLY A 163 15.92 11.38 4.84
N VAL A 164 14.99 11.14 5.76
CA VAL A 164 15.14 10.14 6.83
C VAL A 164 13.86 9.32 6.97
N ARG A 165 14.00 8.03 7.23
CA ARG A 165 12.93 7.19 7.74
C ARG A 165 13.07 7.12 9.24
N VAL A 166 11.99 7.43 9.99
CA VAL A 166 11.93 7.29 11.43
C VAL A 166 10.76 6.39 11.81
N ALA A 167 10.99 5.42 12.67
CA ALA A 167 9.96 4.50 13.13
C ALA A 167 9.82 4.57 14.66
N LEU A 168 8.59 4.55 15.15
CA LEU A 168 8.29 4.46 16.57
C LEU A 168 8.33 3.00 17.01
N ILE A 169 9.45 2.58 17.58
CA ILE A 169 9.70 1.19 17.97
C ILE A 169 9.41 1.02 19.46
N THR A 170 8.66 -0.01 19.79
CA THR A 170 8.33 -0.36 21.17
C THR A 170 9.47 -1.14 21.81
N SER A 171 10.05 -0.62 22.88
CA SER A 171 11.09 -1.34 23.63
C SER A 171 10.45 -2.29 24.64
N ARG A 172 10.57 -3.59 24.39
CA ARG A 172 10.16 -4.63 25.35
C ARG A 172 11.00 -4.62 26.66
N ASN A 173 12.13 -3.92 26.66
CA ASN A 173 13.12 -3.93 27.75
C ASN A 173 13.28 -2.58 28.47
N SER A 174 12.64 -1.50 28.02
CA SER A 174 12.65 -0.25 28.78
C SER A 174 11.64 -0.35 29.91
N GLY A 175 12.09 -0.32 31.16
CA GLY A 175 11.24 -0.31 32.35
C GLY A 175 10.34 0.93 32.49
N SER A 176 10.09 1.64 31.42
CA SER A 176 9.15 2.76 31.27
C SER A 176 7.87 2.22 30.68
N ALA A 177 6.82 2.21 31.44
CA ALA A 177 5.49 1.82 30.98
C ALA A 177 5.09 2.66 29.76
N GLY A 178 4.94 2.01 28.58
CA GLY A 178 4.28 2.56 27.41
C GLY A 178 5.10 3.44 26.45
N GLY A 179 6.40 3.68 26.68
CA GLY A 179 7.22 4.57 25.84
C GLY A 179 7.97 3.85 24.73
N GLY A 180 7.69 4.18 23.44
CA GLY A 180 8.53 3.84 22.30
C GLY A 180 9.66 4.84 22.09
N GLN A 181 10.63 4.50 21.22
CA GLN A 181 11.69 5.39 20.74
C GLN A 181 11.56 5.58 19.23
N TRP A 182 11.72 6.82 18.77
CA TRP A 182 11.88 7.13 17.35
C TRP A 182 13.29 6.74 16.91
N VAL A 183 13.37 5.81 15.96
CA VAL A 183 14.63 5.23 15.44
C VAL A 183 14.77 5.64 13.97
N ALA A 184 15.88 6.27 13.63
CA ALA A 184 16.19 6.71 12.28
C ALA A 184 16.93 5.60 11.49
N PHE A 185 16.60 5.45 10.21
CA PHE A 185 17.09 4.37 9.35
C PHE A 185 16.89 2.98 9.97
N PRO A 186 15.65 2.67 10.41
CA PRO A 186 15.36 1.38 11.03
C PRO A 186 15.62 0.26 10.04
N THR A 187 16.06 -0.89 10.54
CA THR A 187 16.17 -2.11 9.76
C THR A 187 14.79 -2.75 9.55
N VAL A 188 14.67 -3.61 8.53
CA VAL A 188 13.44 -4.39 8.28
C VAL A 188 13.03 -5.21 9.51
N ASP A 189 14.01 -5.76 10.25
CA ASP A 189 13.71 -6.48 11.50
C ASP A 189 13.20 -5.57 12.62
N GLN A 190 13.74 -4.36 12.73
CA GLN A 190 13.28 -3.37 13.72
C GLN A 190 11.86 -2.88 13.41
N LEU A 191 11.49 -2.76 12.14
CA LEU A 191 10.15 -2.35 11.73
C LEU A 191 9.05 -3.32 12.19
N LYS A 192 9.37 -4.59 12.43
CA LYS A 192 8.41 -5.58 12.96
C LYS A 192 7.88 -5.23 14.35
N ASP A 193 8.62 -4.44 15.12
CA ASP A 193 8.23 -3.97 16.46
C ASP A 193 7.86 -2.48 16.48
N ALA A 194 7.72 -1.86 15.31
CA ALA A 194 7.27 -0.48 15.16
C ALA A 194 5.74 -0.39 15.11
N VAL A 195 5.17 0.65 15.73
CA VAL A 195 3.74 0.98 15.62
C VAL A 195 3.47 1.94 14.46
N PHE A 196 4.46 2.75 14.10
CA PHE A 196 4.35 3.76 13.06
C PHE A 196 5.68 3.98 12.38
N ASP A 197 5.66 4.27 11.08
CA ASP A 197 6.80 4.45 10.20
C ASP A 197 6.59 5.70 9.33
N MET A 198 7.59 6.59 9.29
CA MET A 198 7.54 7.84 8.54
C MET A 198 8.79 8.06 7.72
N VAL A 199 8.63 8.39 6.45
CA VAL A 199 9.64 9.04 5.61
C VAL A 199 9.42 10.55 5.69
N VAL A 200 10.43 11.27 6.12
CA VAL A 200 10.41 12.73 6.24
C VAL A 200 11.57 13.32 5.44
N ALA A 201 11.28 14.28 4.58
CA ALA A 201 12.31 15.04 3.87
C ALA A 201 12.18 16.54 4.16
N GLY A 202 13.31 17.20 4.28
CA GLY A 202 13.37 18.62 4.59
C GLY A 202 14.73 19.23 4.30
N ARG A 203 14.84 20.51 4.57
CA ARG A 203 16.11 21.27 4.44
C ARG A 203 16.33 22.19 5.62
N VAL A 204 17.58 22.52 5.89
CA VAL A 204 17.94 23.50 6.91
C VAL A 204 17.67 24.91 6.39
N VAL A 205 16.90 25.70 7.13
CA VAL A 205 16.60 27.09 6.81
C VAL A 205 17.57 28.06 7.51
N SER A 206 17.42 29.36 7.25
CA SER A 206 18.39 30.40 7.65
C SER A 206 18.59 30.54 9.16
N ASP A 207 17.61 30.21 9.97
CA ASP A 207 17.67 30.22 11.45
C ASP A 207 18.27 28.93 12.04
N GLY A 208 18.58 27.94 11.19
CA GLY A 208 19.16 26.67 11.59
C GLY A 208 18.14 25.58 11.92
N ASP A 209 16.85 25.88 11.89
CA ASP A 209 15.78 24.84 12.00
C ASP A 209 15.64 24.06 10.69
N VAL A 210 14.91 22.97 10.74
CA VAL A 210 14.60 22.14 9.59
C VAL A 210 13.18 22.41 9.10
N ALA A 211 13.09 22.89 7.87
CA ALA A 211 11.85 23.01 7.14
C ALA A 211 11.44 21.65 6.59
N ILE A 212 10.33 21.09 7.09
CA ILE A 212 9.76 19.84 6.56
C ILE A 212 9.07 20.14 5.24
N MET A 213 9.45 19.42 4.18
CA MET A 213 8.97 19.62 2.80
C MET A 213 8.09 18.48 2.33
N MET A 214 8.30 17.27 2.81
CA MET A 214 7.57 16.07 2.40
C MET A 214 7.49 15.09 3.55
N VAL A 215 6.31 14.48 3.72
CA VAL A 215 6.11 13.35 4.63
C VAL A 215 5.32 12.27 3.91
N GLU A 216 5.70 11.02 4.17
CA GLU A 216 4.90 9.84 3.85
C GLU A 216 4.98 8.88 5.02
N ALA A 217 3.84 8.52 5.60
CA ALA A 217 3.82 7.78 6.84
C ALA A 217 2.67 6.77 6.88
N GLU A 218 2.88 5.72 7.68
CA GLU A 218 1.91 4.65 7.85
C GLU A 218 2.00 4.00 9.24
N ALA A 219 0.88 3.51 9.73
CA ALA A 219 0.87 2.55 10.83
C ALA A 219 1.24 1.18 10.29
N THR A 220 1.97 0.40 11.06
CA THR A 220 2.37 -0.95 10.66
C THR A 220 1.18 -1.92 10.67
N ASP A 221 1.28 -3.02 9.97
CA ASP A 221 0.26 -4.09 9.96
C ASP A 221 0.01 -4.71 11.34
N ARG A 222 1.01 -4.63 12.24
CA ARG A 222 0.92 -5.12 13.63
C ARG A 222 0.51 -4.08 14.66
N VAL A 223 0.20 -2.86 14.25
CA VAL A 223 -0.08 -1.74 15.18
C VAL A 223 -1.15 -2.07 16.22
N ILE A 224 -2.25 -2.72 15.82
CA ILE A 224 -3.35 -3.07 16.73
C ILE A 224 -2.89 -4.11 17.78
N GLU A 225 -2.12 -5.12 17.36
CA GLU A 225 -1.52 -6.11 18.27
C GLU A 225 -0.56 -5.44 19.26
N LEU A 226 0.31 -4.55 18.76
CA LEU A 226 1.29 -3.84 19.60
C LEU A 226 0.60 -2.90 20.59
N ILE A 227 -0.44 -2.17 20.19
CA ILE A 227 -1.24 -1.31 21.09
C ILE A 227 -1.92 -2.16 22.17
N ALA A 228 -2.52 -3.30 21.80
CA ALA A 228 -3.10 -4.23 22.75
C ALA A 228 -2.05 -4.79 23.75
N GLY A 229 -0.79 -4.89 23.31
CA GLY A 229 0.36 -5.25 24.12
C GLY A 229 0.90 -4.10 25.01
N GLY A 230 0.30 -2.90 24.96
CA GLY A 230 0.68 -1.74 25.75
C GLY A 230 1.56 -0.70 25.03
N ALA A 231 1.75 -0.81 23.73
CA ALA A 231 2.45 0.20 22.94
C ALA A 231 1.63 1.49 22.79
N THR A 232 2.31 2.62 22.62
CA THR A 232 1.67 3.91 22.38
C THR A 232 1.00 3.93 21.01
N ALA A 233 -0.28 4.25 20.95
CA ALA A 233 -1.00 4.40 19.70
C ALA A 233 -0.48 5.61 18.90
N PRO A 234 -0.31 5.52 17.56
CA PRO A 234 0.11 6.64 16.72
C PRO A 234 -1.03 7.63 16.50
N THR A 235 -1.37 8.36 17.56
CA THR A 235 -2.32 9.48 17.53
C THR A 235 -1.72 10.68 16.78
N GLU A 236 -2.53 11.68 16.50
CA GLU A 236 -2.09 12.91 15.83
C GLU A 236 -0.95 13.62 16.59
N SER A 237 -0.99 13.61 17.91
CA SER A 237 0.10 14.18 18.72
C SER A 237 1.40 13.38 18.64
N VAL A 238 1.32 12.06 18.63
CA VAL A 238 2.48 11.17 18.47
C VAL A 238 3.09 11.32 17.07
N VAL A 239 2.27 11.47 16.06
CA VAL A 239 2.74 11.76 14.69
C VAL A 239 3.49 13.10 14.63
N ALA A 240 2.94 14.13 15.28
CA ALA A 240 3.61 15.45 15.35
C ALA A 240 4.96 15.37 16.11
N GLU A 241 5.05 14.59 17.20
CA GLU A 241 6.32 14.33 17.89
C GLU A 241 7.35 13.63 17.00
N GLY A 242 6.90 12.69 16.15
CA GLY A 242 7.77 12.02 15.18
C GLY A 242 8.34 12.94 14.11
N LEU A 243 7.57 13.96 13.67
CA LEU A 243 8.06 14.99 12.76
C LEU A 243 9.18 15.81 13.40
N GLU A 244 9.04 16.17 14.67
CA GLU A 244 10.11 16.86 15.39
C GLU A 244 11.34 15.95 15.61
N ALA A 245 11.13 14.68 15.93
CA ALA A 245 12.22 13.71 16.11
C ALA A 245 13.04 13.49 14.83
N ALA A 246 12.48 13.69 13.65
CA ALA A 246 13.17 13.55 12.37
C ALA A 246 14.16 14.70 12.08
N LYS A 247 13.91 15.92 12.58
CA LYS A 247 14.66 17.13 12.25
C LYS A 247 16.18 17.04 12.52
N PRO A 248 16.66 16.56 13.69
CA PRO A 248 18.09 16.44 13.93
C PRO A 248 18.82 15.54 12.93
N PHE A 249 18.18 14.47 12.50
CA PHE A 249 18.73 13.54 11.53
C PHE A 249 18.80 14.18 10.13
N ILE A 250 17.76 14.89 9.72
CA ILE A 250 17.74 15.66 8.46
C ILE A 250 18.85 16.71 8.48
N ALA A 251 19.04 17.43 9.58
CA ALA A 251 20.10 18.42 9.73
C ALA A 251 21.50 17.79 9.56
N ALA A 252 21.74 16.61 10.15
CA ALA A 252 23.01 15.89 10.02
C ALA A 252 23.26 15.44 8.58
N LEU A 253 22.25 14.94 7.86
CA LEU A 253 22.34 14.56 6.46
C LEU A 253 22.60 15.76 5.53
N CYS A 254 21.92 16.87 5.78
CA CYS A 254 22.17 18.12 5.06
C CYS A 254 23.58 18.66 5.31
N ALA A 255 24.10 18.54 6.54
CA ALA A 255 25.47 18.97 6.86
C ALA A 255 26.51 18.15 6.07
N ALA A 256 26.39 16.82 6.04
CA ALA A 256 27.30 15.97 5.27
C ALA A 256 27.28 16.29 3.77
N GLN A 257 26.08 16.53 3.21
CA GLN A 257 25.93 16.91 1.80
C GLN A 257 26.56 18.29 1.51
N ARG A 258 26.41 19.28 2.41
CA ARG A 258 27.07 20.58 2.29
C ARG A 258 28.59 20.45 2.39
N ASP A 259 29.08 19.62 3.29
CA ASP A 259 30.51 19.36 3.42
C ASP A 259 31.08 18.81 2.11
N LEU A 260 30.42 17.79 1.51
CA LEU A 260 30.81 17.25 0.22
C LEU A 260 30.79 18.33 -0.87
N ALA A 261 29.70 19.10 -0.95
CA ALA A 261 29.54 20.17 -1.94
C ALA A 261 30.61 21.27 -1.80
N SER A 262 31.10 21.57 -0.59
CA SER A 262 32.14 22.57 -0.35
C SER A 262 33.45 22.28 -1.09
N ARG A 263 33.70 21.02 -1.47
CA ARG A 263 34.90 20.58 -2.19
C ARG A 263 34.62 20.17 -3.63
N ALA A 264 33.45 19.63 -3.90
CA ALA A 264 33.15 18.96 -5.17
C ALA A 264 32.12 19.67 -6.05
N ALA A 265 31.40 20.67 -5.51
CA ALA A 265 30.39 21.37 -6.30
C ALA A 265 30.99 22.16 -7.44
N LYS A 266 30.40 22.05 -8.61
CA LYS A 266 30.68 22.91 -9.74
C LYS A 266 30.11 24.32 -9.49
N GLU A 267 30.71 25.34 -10.10
CA GLU A 267 30.09 26.67 -10.14
C GLU A 267 28.70 26.58 -10.75
N THR A 268 27.73 27.27 -10.14
CA THR A 268 26.38 27.34 -10.69
C THR A 268 26.41 28.05 -12.03
N ALA A 269 26.04 27.35 -13.09
CA ALA A 269 25.94 27.92 -14.42
C ALA A 269 24.74 28.88 -14.50
N ASP A 270 24.85 29.83 -15.42
CA ASP A 270 23.77 30.77 -15.71
C ASP A 270 22.71 30.08 -16.56
N TYR A 271 21.58 29.69 -15.92
CA TYR A 271 20.43 29.09 -16.57
C TYR A 271 19.37 30.14 -16.84
N PRO A 272 18.83 30.23 -18.06
CA PRO A 272 17.75 31.17 -18.34
C PRO A 272 16.48 30.73 -17.59
N VAL A 273 15.86 31.70 -16.92
CA VAL A 273 14.57 31.51 -16.26
C VAL A 273 13.48 32.25 -17.05
N PHE A 274 12.34 31.62 -17.17
CA PHE A 274 11.22 32.13 -17.94
C PHE A 274 10.05 32.41 -16.97
N PRO A 275 9.87 33.67 -16.53
CA PRO A 275 8.70 34.02 -15.72
C PRO A 275 7.44 33.78 -16.55
N ASP A 276 6.37 33.33 -15.89
CA ASP A 276 5.11 33.03 -16.57
C ASP A 276 4.47 34.30 -17.16
N TYR A 277 4.75 35.46 -16.61
CA TYR A 277 4.32 36.79 -17.09
C TYR A 277 5.25 37.89 -16.57
N ALA A 278 5.26 39.04 -17.24
CA ALA A 278 5.93 40.25 -16.78
C ALA A 278 4.98 41.18 -16.00
N ASP A 279 5.52 42.08 -15.20
CA ASP A 279 4.77 42.96 -14.29
C ASP A 279 3.75 43.85 -15.03
N ASP A 280 4.07 44.30 -16.24
CA ASP A 280 3.17 45.12 -17.08
C ASP A 280 1.91 44.34 -17.47
N ALA A 281 2.08 43.07 -17.81
CA ALA A 281 0.96 42.18 -18.14
C ALA A 281 0.06 41.93 -16.91
N TYR A 282 0.68 41.69 -15.75
CA TYR A 282 -0.08 41.50 -14.52
C TYR A 282 -0.86 42.76 -14.12
N ALA A 283 -0.23 43.93 -14.15
CA ALA A 283 -0.88 45.21 -13.84
C ALA A 283 -2.09 45.48 -14.77
N ALA A 284 -1.91 45.24 -16.08
CA ALA A 284 -3.01 45.40 -17.05
C ALA A 284 -4.19 44.44 -16.79
N VAL A 285 -3.90 43.21 -16.42
CA VAL A 285 -4.95 42.22 -16.06
C VAL A 285 -5.70 42.63 -14.78
N VAL A 286 -4.98 43.12 -13.76
CA VAL A 286 -5.57 43.61 -12.52
C VAL A 286 -6.53 44.76 -12.81
N ASP A 287 -6.13 45.74 -13.63
CA ASP A 287 -6.94 46.90 -13.99
C ASP A 287 -8.23 46.51 -14.74
N VAL A 288 -8.16 45.53 -15.64
CA VAL A 288 -9.33 45.13 -16.45
C VAL A 288 -10.25 44.14 -15.72
N ALA A 289 -9.71 43.25 -14.93
CA ALA A 289 -10.45 42.08 -14.39
C ALA A 289 -10.62 42.08 -12.87
N GLY A 290 -9.88 42.89 -12.12
CA GLY A 290 -9.81 42.78 -10.66
C GLY A 290 -11.18 42.72 -9.96
N ASP A 291 -12.03 43.67 -10.22
CA ASP A 291 -13.35 43.76 -9.60
C ASP A 291 -14.30 42.64 -10.08
N SER A 292 -14.40 42.44 -11.41
CA SER A 292 -15.28 41.44 -12.00
C SER A 292 -14.92 40.01 -11.61
N LEU A 293 -13.62 39.71 -11.54
CA LEU A 293 -13.12 38.44 -11.11
C LEU A 293 -13.35 38.23 -9.60
N SER A 294 -13.10 39.25 -8.77
CA SER A 294 -13.40 39.19 -7.34
C SER A 294 -14.88 38.83 -7.07
N GLN A 295 -15.78 39.42 -7.83
CA GLN A 295 -17.22 39.11 -7.76
C GLN A 295 -17.52 37.67 -8.25
N ALA A 296 -16.97 37.24 -9.38
CA ALA A 296 -17.17 35.91 -9.93
C ALA A 296 -16.71 34.81 -8.97
N LEU A 297 -15.62 35.04 -8.26
CA LEU A 297 -15.09 34.11 -7.28
C LEU A 297 -15.93 33.95 -6.00
N THR A 298 -17.02 34.73 -5.84
CA THR A 298 -18.02 34.55 -4.77
C THR A 298 -19.11 33.55 -5.13
N ILE A 299 -19.20 33.13 -6.39
CA ILE A 299 -20.21 32.18 -6.86
C ILE A 299 -19.86 30.80 -6.28
N ALA A 300 -20.74 30.23 -5.45
CA ALA A 300 -20.48 28.95 -4.78
C ALA A 300 -20.52 27.77 -5.76
N GLY A 301 -21.44 27.76 -6.73
CA GLY A 301 -21.57 26.70 -7.73
C GLY A 301 -20.37 26.65 -8.67
N LYS A 302 -19.71 25.47 -8.75
CA LYS A 302 -18.49 25.29 -9.56
C LYS A 302 -18.71 25.64 -11.03
N GLN A 303 -19.73 25.04 -11.66
CA GLN A 303 -19.97 25.21 -13.07
C GLN A 303 -20.27 26.70 -13.43
N GLU A 304 -21.15 27.34 -12.70
CA GLU A 304 -21.49 28.75 -12.91
C GLU A 304 -20.28 29.67 -12.71
N ARG A 305 -19.50 29.42 -11.69
CA ARG A 305 -18.26 30.16 -11.41
C ARG A 305 -17.22 29.96 -12.53
N ASP A 306 -17.01 28.74 -13.00
CA ASP A 306 -16.07 28.43 -14.07
C ASP A 306 -16.49 29.08 -15.38
N GLU A 307 -17.78 29.03 -15.75
CA GLU A 307 -18.34 29.70 -16.93
C GLU A 307 -18.14 31.23 -16.84
N ARG A 308 -18.45 31.82 -15.68
CA ARG A 308 -18.27 33.26 -15.47
C ARG A 308 -16.80 33.67 -15.51
N THR A 309 -15.90 32.87 -14.94
CA THR A 309 -14.45 33.12 -14.94
C THR A 309 -13.89 33.06 -16.35
N GLU A 310 -14.28 32.06 -17.16
CA GLU A 310 -13.87 31.97 -18.57
C GLU A 310 -14.42 33.12 -19.42
N GLN A 311 -15.62 33.59 -19.19
CA GLN A 311 -16.14 34.78 -19.86
C GLN A 311 -15.27 36.02 -19.56
N ILE A 312 -14.93 36.23 -18.27
CA ILE A 312 -14.08 37.37 -17.87
C ILE A 312 -12.70 37.25 -18.52
N LYS A 313 -12.11 36.04 -18.56
CA LYS A 313 -10.82 35.77 -19.21
C LYS A 313 -10.87 36.07 -20.71
N GLY A 314 -11.97 35.70 -21.37
CA GLY A 314 -12.20 36.02 -22.78
C GLY A 314 -12.25 37.54 -23.01
N ASP A 315 -12.98 38.27 -22.14
CA ASP A 315 -13.05 39.73 -22.20
C ASP A 315 -11.69 40.40 -21.99
N VAL A 316 -10.88 39.89 -21.06
CA VAL A 316 -9.51 40.36 -20.82
C VAL A 316 -8.64 40.17 -22.06
N LEU A 317 -8.67 38.98 -22.66
CA LEU A 317 -7.90 38.68 -23.87
C LEU A 317 -8.32 39.58 -25.03
N ASN A 318 -9.62 39.84 -25.19
CA ASN A 318 -10.13 40.75 -26.24
C ASN A 318 -9.71 42.21 -26.01
N ARG A 319 -9.73 42.70 -24.77
CA ARG A 319 -9.36 44.10 -24.45
C ARG A 319 -7.88 44.34 -24.50
N LEU A 320 -7.06 43.36 -24.11
CA LEU A 320 -5.61 43.49 -24.03
C LEU A 320 -4.88 42.94 -25.25
N GLY A 321 -5.54 42.15 -26.11
CA GLY A 321 -4.91 41.43 -27.21
C GLY A 321 -4.13 42.30 -28.20
N GLU A 322 -4.63 43.53 -28.50
CA GLU A 322 -3.92 44.47 -29.38
C GLU A 322 -2.63 45.05 -28.70
N ASN A 323 -2.73 45.36 -27.39
CA ASN A 323 -1.59 45.92 -26.64
C ASN A 323 -0.52 44.91 -26.28
N PHE A 324 -0.89 43.63 -26.19
CA PHE A 324 -0.04 42.51 -25.82
C PHE A 324 0.01 41.42 -26.93
N ALA A 325 -0.03 41.84 -28.18
CA ALA A 325 0.03 40.92 -29.33
C ALA A 325 1.25 40.00 -29.26
N GLY A 326 1.02 38.68 -29.35
CA GLY A 326 2.06 37.65 -29.18
C GLY A 326 2.42 37.28 -27.73
N ARG A 327 1.76 37.92 -26.73
CA ARG A 327 1.92 37.65 -25.31
C ARG A 327 0.65 37.13 -24.64
N GLU A 328 -0.24 36.52 -25.40
CA GLU A 328 -1.56 36.03 -24.93
C GLU A 328 -1.40 35.00 -23.81
N LYS A 329 -0.33 34.19 -23.84
CA LYS A 329 -0.03 33.22 -22.78
C LYS A 329 0.31 33.91 -21.46
N GLU A 330 1.04 35.04 -21.50
CA GLU A 330 1.36 35.83 -20.30
C GLU A 330 0.09 36.42 -19.68
N ILE A 331 -0.84 36.92 -20.50
CA ILE A 331 -2.14 37.41 -20.03
C ILE A 331 -2.92 36.29 -19.32
N GLY A 332 -2.94 35.08 -19.90
CA GLY A 332 -3.58 33.92 -19.28
C GLY A 332 -2.93 33.52 -17.95
N ALA A 333 -1.58 33.54 -17.88
CA ALA A 333 -0.85 33.24 -16.65
C ALA A 333 -1.05 34.32 -15.57
N ALA A 334 -1.03 35.62 -15.96
CA ALA A 334 -1.31 36.75 -15.09
C ALA A 334 -2.75 36.67 -14.51
N PHE A 335 -3.72 36.30 -15.34
CA PHE A 335 -5.10 36.10 -14.92
C PHE A 335 -5.21 34.99 -13.88
N ARG A 336 -4.55 33.85 -14.11
CA ARG A 336 -4.49 32.76 -13.14
C ARG A 336 -3.83 33.19 -11.82
N SER A 337 -2.75 33.97 -11.89
CA SER A 337 -2.08 34.49 -10.70
C SER A 337 -2.98 35.45 -9.91
N LEU A 338 -3.72 36.33 -10.59
CA LEU A 338 -4.71 37.18 -9.95
C LEU A 338 -5.81 36.37 -9.28
N THR A 339 -6.35 35.35 -9.97
CA THR A 339 -7.33 34.43 -9.41
C THR A 339 -6.82 33.78 -8.12
N LYS A 340 -5.60 33.25 -8.16
CA LYS A 340 -4.94 32.66 -6.98
C LYS A 340 -4.86 33.67 -5.83
N LYS A 341 -4.40 34.89 -6.10
CA LYS A 341 -4.26 35.94 -5.09
C LYS A 341 -5.59 36.31 -4.44
N LEU A 342 -6.65 36.49 -5.22
CA LEU A 342 -7.98 36.86 -4.71
C LEU A 342 -8.59 35.73 -3.85
N VAL A 343 -8.47 34.49 -4.29
CA VAL A 343 -8.94 33.32 -3.50
C VAL A 343 -8.20 33.23 -2.18
N ARG A 344 -6.86 33.32 -2.18
CA ARG A 344 -6.04 33.26 -0.97
C ARG A 344 -6.35 34.39 -0.01
N GLN A 345 -6.44 35.62 -0.51
CA GLN A 345 -6.77 36.81 0.30
C GLN A 345 -8.11 36.62 1.02
N ARG A 346 -9.15 36.15 0.33
CA ARG A 346 -10.47 35.92 0.90
C ARG A 346 -10.44 34.85 2.01
N ILE A 347 -9.67 33.77 1.83
CA ILE A 347 -9.48 32.74 2.86
C ILE A 347 -8.80 33.34 4.11
N LEU A 348 -7.74 34.13 3.91
CA LEU A 348 -6.93 34.69 5.01
C LEU A 348 -7.64 35.80 5.79
N THR A 349 -8.47 36.62 5.10
CA THR A 349 -9.15 37.78 5.73
C THR A 349 -10.56 37.45 6.21
N ASP A 350 -11.32 36.75 5.40
CA ASP A 350 -12.77 36.55 5.62
C ASP A 350 -13.06 35.13 6.15
N HIS A 351 -12.08 34.23 6.16
CA HIS A 351 -12.24 32.80 6.48
C HIS A 351 -13.34 32.13 5.64
N PHE A 352 -13.45 32.54 4.39
CA PHE A 352 -14.50 32.12 3.48
C PHE A 352 -13.89 31.53 2.20
N ARG A 353 -14.33 30.35 1.81
CA ARG A 353 -13.73 29.56 0.73
C ARG A 353 -14.44 29.83 -0.60
N ILE A 354 -13.82 29.36 -1.69
CA ILE A 354 -14.29 29.58 -3.07
C ILE A 354 -15.69 29.02 -3.33
N ASP A 355 -16.09 27.96 -2.63
CA ASP A 355 -17.41 27.32 -2.73
C ASP A 355 -18.41 27.78 -1.65
N GLY A 356 -18.04 28.77 -0.86
CA GLY A 356 -18.91 29.36 0.16
C GLY A 356 -18.82 28.69 1.54
N ARG A 357 -18.01 27.65 1.70
CA ARG A 357 -17.79 26.99 3.00
C ARG A 357 -16.87 27.82 3.92
N GLY A 358 -17.00 27.59 5.21
CA GLY A 358 -16.03 27.97 6.22
C GLY A 358 -14.78 27.07 6.18
N ILE A 359 -13.75 27.44 6.94
CA ILE A 359 -12.42 26.77 6.90
C ILE A 359 -12.43 25.33 7.42
N THR A 360 -13.39 24.97 8.29
CA THR A 360 -13.53 23.63 8.89
C THR A 360 -14.66 22.81 8.27
N ASP A 361 -15.42 23.37 7.34
CA ASP A 361 -16.58 22.70 6.77
C ASP A 361 -16.19 21.60 5.80
N ILE A 362 -16.94 20.49 5.86
CA ILE A 362 -16.83 19.35 4.94
C ILE A 362 -17.98 19.48 3.91
N ARG A 363 -17.72 19.12 2.66
CA ARG A 363 -18.77 19.01 1.63
C ARG A 363 -19.82 17.96 2.01
N ALA A 364 -20.98 18.03 1.41
CA ALA A 364 -22.03 17.02 1.59
C ALA A 364 -21.46 15.62 1.33
N LEU A 365 -21.74 14.70 2.25
CA LEU A 365 -21.28 13.32 2.21
C LEU A 365 -22.43 12.38 1.88
N SER A 366 -22.19 11.36 1.08
CA SER A 366 -23.07 10.21 0.94
C SER A 366 -22.28 8.92 0.78
N ALA A 367 -22.88 7.82 1.18
CA ALA A 367 -22.31 6.48 1.07
C ALA A 367 -23.39 5.45 0.74
N GLU A 368 -23.11 4.61 -0.24
CA GLU A 368 -23.97 3.49 -0.63
C GLU A 368 -23.13 2.22 -0.76
N VAL A 369 -23.70 1.06 -0.44
CA VAL A 369 -23.06 -0.24 -0.62
C VAL A 369 -23.87 -1.14 -1.55
N ALA A 370 -23.29 -2.23 -2.02
CA ALA A 370 -23.91 -3.22 -2.89
C ALA A 370 -24.42 -2.67 -4.24
N ILE A 371 -23.70 -1.68 -4.81
CA ILE A 371 -24.12 -0.98 -6.04
C ILE A 371 -23.86 -1.79 -7.32
N ILE A 372 -22.95 -2.78 -7.29
CA ILE A 372 -22.64 -3.65 -8.44
C ILE A 372 -23.17 -5.07 -8.18
N PRO A 373 -24.15 -5.55 -8.95
CA PRO A 373 -24.89 -6.78 -8.62
C PRO A 373 -24.05 -8.06 -8.53
N ARG A 374 -22.95 -8.18 -9.28
CA ARG A 374 -22.13 -9.40 -9.32
C ARG A 374 -20.76 -9.25 -8.63
N ALA A 375 -20.42 -8.06 -8.14
CA ALA A 375 -19.21 -7.87 -7.35
C ALA A 375 -19.29 -8.63 -6.03
N HIS A 376 -18.14 -8.97 -5.47
CA HIS A 376 -18.10 -9.60 -4.14
C HIS A 376 -18.40 -8.59 -3.05
N GLY A 377 -17.97 -7.33 -3.24
CA GLY A 377 -18.37 -6.16 -2.49
C GLY A 377 -18.22 -4.91 -3.35
N SER A 378 -19.10 -3.93 -3.14
CA SER A 378 -19.02 -2.67 -3.87
C SER A 378 -19.62 -1.53 -3.05
N ALA A 379 -19.09 -0.32 -3.25
CA ALA A 379 -19.58 0.89 -2.59
C ALA A 379 -19.38 2.11 -3.47
N LEU A 380 -20.24 3.11 -3.29
CA LEU A 380 -20.08 4.46 -3.79
C LEU A 380 -19.90 5.38 -2.61
N PHE A 381 -18.81 6.12 -2.60
CA PHE A 381 -18.58 7.18 -1.64
C PHE A 381 -18.52 8.53 -2.37
N GLU A 382 -19.29 9.48 -1.90
CA GLU A 382 -19.38 10.82 -2.48
C GLU A 382 -19.05 11.89 -1.44
N ARG A 383 -18.35 12.89 -1.89
CA ARG A 383 -18.05 14.10 -1.12
C ARG A 383 -18.11 15.31 -2.05
N GLY A 384 -19.23 16.03 -2.00
CA GLY A 384 -19.56 17.04 -3.00
C GLY A 384 -19.49 16.45 -4.41
N GLU A 385 -18.71 17.04 -5.30
CA GLU A 385 -18.55 16.58 -6.68
C GLU A 385 -17.53 15.45 -6.84
N THR A 386 -16.90 14.98 -5.77
CA THR A 386 -15.98 13.83 -5.83
C THR A 386 -16.74 12.54 -5.59
N GLN A 387 -16.68 11.63 -6.55
CA GLN A 387 -17.30 10.30 -6.51
C GLN A 387 -16.26 9.21 -6.68
N ILE A 388 -16.20 8.26 -5.75
CA ILE A 388 -15.33 7.08 -5.83
C ILE A 388 -16.16 5.82 -5.67
N MET A 389 -16.04 4.94 -6.66
CA MET A 389 -16.59 3.60 -6.59
C MET A 389 -15.50 2.63 -6.12
N GLY A 390 -15.71 2.01 -4.97
CA GLY A 390 -14.87 0.94 -4.43
C GLY A 390 -15.43 -0.42 -4.82
N VAL A 391 -14.56 -1.32 -5.32
CA VAL A 391 -14.96 -2.68 -5.71
C VAL A 391 -13.99 -3.68 -5.11
N THR A 392 -14.53 -4.62 -4.35
CA THR A 392 -13.77 -5.70 -3.70
C THR A 392 -13.99 -7.02 -4.41
N THR A 393 -12.91 -7.72 -4.72
CA THR A 393 -12.91 -9.09 -5.23
C THR A 393 -12.11 -9.97 -4.29
N LEU A 394 -12.68 -11.11 -3.92
CA LEU A 394 -12.09 -12.11 -3.05
C LEU A 394 -11.75 -13.37 -3.86
N ASP A 395 -10.61 -13.97 -3.58
CA ASP A 395 -10.18 -15.22 -4.19
C ASP A 395 -9.26 -16.00 -3.25
N MET A 396 -8.83 -17.19 -3.67
CA MET A 396 -7.86 -18.02 -2.96
C MET A 396 -6.56 -17.29 -2.69
N VAL A 397 -5.92 -17.56 -1.54
CA VAL A 397 -4.62 -16.95 -1.17
C VAL A 397 -3.55 -17.13 -2.26
N LYS A 398 -3.56 -18.23 -3.01
CA LYS A 398 -2.66 -18.44 -4.16
C LYS A 398 -2.75 -17.38 -5.26
N MET A 399 -3.82 -16.56 -5.28
CA MET A 399 -3.99 -15.42 -6.18
C MET A 399 -3.31 -14.14 -5.66
N ALA A 400 -2.62 -14.21 -4.52
CA ALA A 400 -1.78 -13.13 -4.04
C ALA A 400 -0.77 -12.70 -5.10
N GLN A 401 -0.56 -11.39 -5.23
CA GLN A 401 0.41 -10.84 -6.16
C GLN A 401 1.83 -11.29 -5.78
N GLN A 402 2.56 -11.86 -6.73
CA GLN A 402 3.98 -12.17 -6.56
C GLN A 402 4.80 -10.91 -6.84
N ILE A 403 5.73 -10.59 -5.94
CA ILE A 403 6.59 -9.41 -6.03
C ILE A 403 8.02 -9.84 -6.37
N ASP A 404 8.55 -9.30 -7.47
CA ASP A 404 9.95 -9.46 -7.88
C ASP A 404 10.62 -8.08 -7.88
N SER A 405 10.90 -7.59 -6.68
CA SER A 405 11.60 -6.31 -6.41
C SER A 405 12.77 -6.55 -5.46
N LEU A 406 13.54 -5.51 -5.17
CA LEU A 406 14.59 -5.55 -4.14
C LEU A 406 14.02 -5.49 -2.72
N GLY A 407 12.77 -5.06 -2.55
CA GLY A 407 12.11 -4.97 -1.26
C GLY A 407 11.99 -6.31 -0.52
N PRO A 408 11.69 -6.26 0.79
CA PRO A 408 11.60 -7.46 1.62
C PRO A 408 10.38 -8.32 1.30
N GLU A 409 9.29 -7.71 0.83
CA GLU A 409 8.04 -8.41 0.51
C GLU A 409 8.19 -9.28 -0.74
N LYS A 410 7.70 -10.51 -0.68
CA LYS A 410 7.71 -11.47 -1.81
C LYS A 410 6.33 -11.72 -2.39
N SER A 411 5.29 -11.46 -1.62
CA SER A 411 3.90 -11.59 -2.06
C SER A 411 3.01 -10.59 -1.33
N LYS A 412 1.93 -10.20 -1.97
CA LYS A 412 0.96 -9.25 -1.44
C LYS A 412 -0.44 -9.85 -1.54
N ARG A 413 -1.06 -10.12 -0.40
CA ARG A 413 -2.41 -10.69 -0.28
C ARG A 413 -3.50 -9.63 -0.51
N TYR A 414 -3.28 -8.42 -0.03
CA TYR A 414 -4.14 -7.26 -0.26
C TYR A 414 -3.54 -6.39 -1.35
N MET A 415 -4.29 -6.17 -2.41
CA MET A 415 -3.88 -5.39 -3.57
C MET A 415 -4.86 -4.24 -3.76
N HIS A 416 -4.40 -3.01 -3.78
CA HIS A 416 -5.22 -1.84 -4.04
C HIS A 416 -4.84 -1.18 -5.36
N HIS A 417 -5.73 -1.18 -6.32
CA HIS A 417 -5.58 -0.53 -7.61
C HIS A 417 -6.47 0.70 -7.70
N TYR A 418 -5.90 1.79 -8.19
CA TYR A 418 -6.58 3.07 -8.34
C TYR A 418 -6.61 3.49 -9.80
N ASN A 419 -7.79 3.81 -10.31
CA ASN A 419 -8.02 4.26 -11.68
C ASN A 419 -8.56 5.69 -11.69
N PHE A 420 -7.95 6.54 -12.52
CA PHE A 420 -8.32 7.93 -12.69
C PHE A 420 -8.53 8.24 -14.18
N PRO A 421 -9.68 7.87 -14.75
CA PRO A 421 -9.97 8.12 -16.15
C PRO A 421 -10.20 9.61 -16.44
N PRO A 422 -9.92 10.09 -17.66
CA PRO A 422 -10.05 11.52 -18.02
C PRO A 422 -11.43 12.09 -17.78
N TYR A 423 -12.48 11.30 -17.97
CA TYR A 423 -13.87 11.77 -17.76
C TYR A 423 -14.15 12.18 -16.29
N SER A 424 -13.34 11.72 -15.33
CA SER A 424 -13.51 12.08 -13.92
C SER A 424 -13.32 13.58 -13.66
N THR A 425 -12.56 14.26 -14.51
CA THR A 425 -12.40 15.72 -14.51
C THR A 425 -13.17 16.43 -15.62
N GLY A 426 -13.96 15.69 -16.40
CA GLY A 426 -14.66 16.21 -17.57
C GLY A 426 -13.77 16.43 -18.80
N GLU A 427 -12.59 15.86 -18.80
CA GLU A 427 -11.60 16.01 -19.88
C GLU A 427 -11.58 14.81 -20.81
N THR A 428 -11.05 15.03 -22.02
CA THR A 428 -10.66 13.95 -22.93
C THR A 428 -9.19 13.61 -22.76
N GLY A 429 -8.82 12.33 -22.89
CA GLY A 429 -7.45 11.92 -22.73
C GLY A 429 -7.21 10.45 -23.07
N ARG A 430 -5.95 10.06 -23.08
CA ARG A 430 -5.55 8.67 -23.37
C ARG A 430 -5.88 7.80 -22.14
N VAL A 431 -6.61 6.73 -22.39
CA VAL A 431 -6.82 5.63 -21.44
C VAL A 431 -5.78 4.54 -21.71
N GLY A 432 -5.17 4.01 -20.66
CA GLY A 432 -4.11 3.00 -20.80
C GLY A 432 -3.54 2.56 -19.47
N SER A 433 -2.24 2.24 -19.44
CA SER A 433 -1.56 1.82 -18.20
C SER A 433 -1.56 2.92 -17.14
N PRO A 434 -1.66 2.58 -15.85
CA PRO A 434 -1.65 3.55 -14.76
C PRO A 434 -0.35 4.36 -14.77
N LYS A 435 -0.48 5.66 -14.52
CA LYS A 435 0.63 6.60 -14.40
C LYS A 435 1.21 6.56 -12.99
N ARG A 436 2.40 7.13 -12.79
CA ARG A 436 3.06 7.22 -11.46
C ARG A 436 2.15 7.83 -10.37
N ARG A 437 1.29 8.79 -10.73
CA ARG A 437 0.33 9.39 -9.80
C ARG A 437 -0.73 8.39 -9.34
N GLU A 438 -1.29 7.61 -10.25
CA GLU A 438 -2.30 6.59 -9.92
C GLU A 438 -1.71 5.48 -9.04
N ILE A 439 -0.47 5.06 -9.30
CA ILE A 439 0.26 4.10 -8.46
C ILE A 439 0.47 4.67 -7.06
N GLY A 440 0.88 5.93 -6.94
CA GLY A 440 1.06 6.59 -5.64
C GLY A 440 -0.24 6.75 -4.84
N HIS A 441 -1.35 7.09 -5.50
CA HIS A 441 -2.66 7.20 -4.85
C HIS A 441 -3.18 5.83 -4.39
N GLY A 442 -3.02 4.80 -5.22
CA GLY A 442 -3.36 3.42 -4.86
C GLY A 442 -2.56 2.93 -3.66
N ALA A 443 -1.24 3.16 -3.65
CA ALA A 443 -0.36 2.78 -2.56
C ALA A 443 -0.72 3.48 -1.24
N LEU A 444 -1.09 4.78 -1.27
CA LEU A 444 -1.53 5.50 -0.09
C LEU A 444 -2.82 4.90 0.50
N ALA A 445 -3.81 4.60 -0.36
CA ALA A 445 -5.05 3.98 0.08
C ALA A 445 -4.85 2.53 0.58
N GLU A 446 -3.92 1.79 -0.02
CA GLU A 446 -3.53 0.45 0.42
C GLU A 446 -2.93 0.50 1.84
N ARG A 447 -1.92 1.36 2.06
CA ARG A 447 -1.29 1.53 3.38
C ARG A 447 -2.29 1.97 4.45
N ALA A 448 -3.27 2.82 4.10
CA ALA A 448 -4.29 3.27 5.03
C ALA A 448 -5.14 2.13 5.60
N LEU A 449 -5.34 1.03 4.85
CA LEU A 449 -6.21 -0.08 5.22
C LEU A 449 -5.45 -1.31 5.72
N MET A 450 -4.17 -1.47 5.37
CA MET A 450 -3.34 -2.61 5.81
C MET A 450 -3.43 -2.90 7.31
N PRO A 451 -3.34 -1.89 8.20
CA PRO A 451 -3.35 -2.11 9.65
C PRO A 451 -4.63 -2.73 10.21
N VAL A 452 -5.75 -2.56 9.50
CA VAL A 452 -7.08 -2.99 9.97
C VAL A 452 -7.59 -4.26 9.30
N LEU A 453 -6.81 -4.84 8.38
CA LEU A 453 -7.19 -6.08 7.72
C LEU A 453 -7.13 -7.27 8.70
N PRO A 454 -8.01 -8.26 8.53
CA PRO A 454 -7.91 -9.52 9.28
C PRO A 454 -6.66 -10.30 8.87
N SER A 455 -6.16 -11.14 9.76
CA SER A 455 -5.07 -12.07 9.43
C SER A 455 -5.52 -13.11 8.39
N VAL A 456 -4.55 -13.85 7.83
CA VAL A 456 -4.87 -14.91 6.87
C VAL A 456 -5.61 -16.09 7.53
N GLU A 457 -5.38 -16.29 8.82
CA GLU A 457 -6.04 -17.31 9.62
C GLU A 457 -7.51 -16.94 9.89
N GLU A 458 -7.79 -15.65 10.13
CA GLU A 458 -9.13 -15.12 10.36
C GLU A 458 -9.94 -15.03 9.06
N PHE A 459 -9.29 -14.67 7.95
CA PHE A 459 -9.93 -14.47 6.65
C PHE A 459 -9.02 -14.92 5.51
N PRO A 460 -9.07 -16.21 5.10
CA PRO A 460 -8.10 -16.85 4.21
C PRO A 460 -8.30 -16.53 2.73
N TYR A 461 -8.36 -15.25 2.38
CA TYR A 461 -8.55 -14.76 1.02
C TYR A 461 -7.44 -13.85 0.56
N ALA A 462 -7.10 -13.92 -0.71
CA ALA A 462 -6.50 -12.81 -1.44
C ALA A 462 -7.59 -11.79 -1.72
N ILE A 463 -7.31 -10.51 -1.47
CA ILE A 463 -8.26 -9.41 -1.57
C ILE A 463 -7.76 -8.43 -2.62
N ARG A 464 -8.51 -8.24 -3.69
CA ARG A 464 -8.26 -7.18 -4.66
C ARG A 464 -9.28 -6.08 -4.49
N GLN A 465 -8.80 -4.91 -4.10
CA GLN A 465 -9.56 -3.67 -4.02
C GLN A 465 -9.29 -2.83 -5.26
N VAL A 466 -10.32 -2.29 -5.87
CA VAL A 466 -10.21 -1.33 -6.97
C VAL A 466 -10.98 -0.07 -6.60
N SER A 467 -10.34 1.08 -6.75
CA SER A 467 -10.97 2.40 -6.63
C SER A 467 -11.08 3.04 -7.99
N GLU A 468 -12.31 3.28 -8.44
CA GLU A 468 -12.62 3.98 -9.69
C GLU A 468 -13.03 5.41 -9.38
N ALA A 469 -12.23 6.38 -9.78
CA ALA A 469 -12.59 7.79 -9.69
C ALA A 469 -13.60 8.14 -10.78
N LEU A 470 -14.89 8.21 -10.42
CA LEU A 470 -15.97 8.53 -11.36
C LEU A 470 -16.10 10.03 -11.58
N SER A 471 -15.88 10.82 -10.53
CA SER A 471 -15.85 12.28 -10.57
C SER A 471 -14.82 12.80 -9.57
N SER A 472 -14.12 13.88 -9.90
CA SER A 472 -13.03 14.42 -9.09
C SER A 472 -13.05 15.95 -9.01
N ASN A 473 -13.19 16.46 -7.78
CA ASN A 473 -12.92 17.85 -7.44
C ASN A 473 -12.17 17.93 -6.10
N GLY A 474 -10.93 17.39 -6.10
CA GLY A 474 -10.04 17.33 -4.94
C GLY A 474 -10.21 16.07 -4.09
N SER A 475 -9.11 15.60 -3.56
CA SER A 475 -8.99 14.50 -2.59
C SER A 475 -9.62 13.16 -2.98
N THR A 476 -9.42 12.74 -4.22
CA THR A 476 -9.89 11.42 -4.70
C THR A 476 -9.22 10.24 -3.98
N SER A 477 -7.93 10.37 -3.61
CA SER A 477 -7.22 9.30 -2.88
C SER A 477 -7.82 9.03 -1.50
N MET A 478 -8.25 10.07 -0.78
CA MET A 478 -8.90 9.92 0.52
C MET A 478 -10.36 9.45 0.39
N GLY A 479 -11.06 9.83 -0.66
CA GLY A 479 -12.33 9.22 -1.04
C GLY A 479 -12.19 7.72 -1.34
N SER A 480 -11.06 7.30 -1.92
CA SER A 480 -10.75 5.88 -2.16
C SER A 480 -10.59 5.09 -0.87
N VAL A 481 -10.00 5.67 0.17
CA VAL A 481 -9.93 5.03 1.51
C VAL A 481 -11.33 4.76 2.05
N CYS A 482 -12.22 5.74 1.98
CA CYS A 482 -13.60 5.61 2.46
C CYS A 482 -14.39 4.57 1.65
N ALA A 483 -14.37 4.65 0.31
CA ALA A 483 -15.04 3.70 -0.57
C ALA A 483 -14.53 2.27 -0.40
N SER A 484 -13.23 2.11 -0.13
CA SER A 484 -12.61 0.81 0.09
C SER A 484 -13.03 0.20 1.43
N THR A 485 -13.06 0.98 2.50
CA THR A 485 -13.61 0.53 3.79
C THR A 485 -15.03 -0.01 3.64
N LEU A 486 -15.90 0.76 2.97
CA LEU A 486 -17.29 0.38 2.73
C LEU A 486 -17.40 -0.89 1.88
N SER A 487 -16.65 -0.99 0.78
CA SER A 487 -16.73 -2.15 -0.12
C SER A 487 -16.12 -3.41 0.48
N LEU A 488 -15.11 -3.29 1.35
CA LEU A 488 -14.54 -4.41 2.09
C LEU A 488 -15.56 -4.96 3.11
N LEU A 489 -16.23 -4.08 3.87
CA LEU A 489 -17.30 -4.48 4.78
C LEU A 489 -18.46 -5.13 4.02
N ASN A 490 -18.89 -4.57 2.89
CA ASN A 490 -19.92 -5.16 2.03
C ASN A 490 -19.51 -6.50 1.43
N ALA A 491 -18.22 -6.76 1.24
CA ALA A 491 -17.72 -8.07 0.83
C ALA A 491 -17.67 -9.11 1.96
N GLY A 492 -18.00 -8.73 3.19
CA GLY A 492 -17.92 -9.61 4.37
C GLY A 492 -16.52 -9.69 4.98
N VAL A 493 -15.61 -8.76 4.65
CA VAL A 493 -14.27 -8.73 5.25
C VAL A 493 -14.37 -8.19 6.68
N PRO A 494 -13.95 -8.97 7.71
CA PRO A 494 -14.05 -8.54 9.11
C PRO A 494 -12.91 -7.58 9.45
N LEU A 495 -13.04 -6.33 9.01
CA LEU A 495 -12.07 -5.27 9.35
C LEU A 495 -12.00 -5.08 10.87
N LYS A 496 -10.79 -4.94 11.41
CA LYS A 496 -10.56 -4.68 12.84
C LYS A 496 -11.10 -3.33 13.29
N ALA A 497 -11.13 -2.35 12.38
CA ALA A 497 -11.75 -1.04 12.56
C ALA A 497 -12.03 -0.40 11.19
N PRO A 498 -13.06 0.45 11.07
CA PRO A 498 -13.25 1.25 9.86
C PRO A 498 -12.21 2.37 9.78
N VAL A 499 -11.83 2.72 8.54
CA VAL A 499 -10.87 3.79 8.25
C VAL A 499 -11.52 4.80 7.33
N ALA A 500 -11.38 6.09 7.65
CA ALA A 500 -11.75 7.20 6.78
C ALA A 500 -10.54 8.06 6.47
N GLY A 501 -10.61 8.82 5.38
CA GLY A 501 -9.56 9.72 4.95
C GLY A 501 -10.08 11.10 4.59
N ILE A 502 -9.25 12.11 4.86
CA ILE A 502 -9.51 13.53 4.57
C ILE A 502 -8.27 14.19 3.98
N ALA A 503 -8.45 15.18 3.11
CA ALA A 503 -7.39 16.07 2.67
C ALA A 503 -7.58 17.46 3.25
N MET A 504 -6.50 17.92 3.87
CA MET A 504 -6.35 19.26 4.43
C MET A 504 -5.50 20.12 3.49
N GLY A 505 -5.76 21.41 3.48
CA GLY A 505 -4.92 22.39 2.81
C GLY A 505 -4.41 23.42 3.78
N LEU A 506 -3.50 24.26 3.29
CA LEU A 506 -2.97 25.40 4.01
C LEU A 506 -2.86 26.60 3.07
N VAL A 507 -3.26 27.74 3.56
CA VAL A 507 -3.00 29.03 2.90
C VAL A 507 -2.23 29.89 3.89
N SER A 508 -1.14 30.49 3.44
CA SER A 508 -0.33 31.42 4.23
C SER A 508 -0.01 32.69 3.47
N ASP A 509 0.13 33.80 4.16
CA ASP A 509 0.65 35.04 3.61
C ASP A 509 1.17 35.95 4.74
N GLU A 510 1.98 36.92 4.39
CA GLU A 510 2.37 37.97 5.33
C GLU A 510 1.23 38.98 5.49
N VAL A 511 0.73 39.11 6.72
CA VAL A 511 -0.29 40.08 7.10
C VAL A 511 0.27 40.93 8.25
N ASN A 512 0.51 42.22 7.99
CA ASN A 512 1.09 43.17 8.96
C ASN A 512 2.49 42.77 9.49
N GLY A 513 3.29 42.12 8.68
CA GLY A 513 4.66 41.71 9.05
C GLY A 513 4.73 40.38 9.84
N GLU A 514 3.63 39.67 9.96
CA GLU A 514 3.56 38.33 10.54
C GLU A 514 3.00 37.34 9.52
N THR A 515 3.59 36.17 9.41
CA THR A 515 3.06 35.09 8.55
C THR A 515 1.83 34.49 9.23
N ARG A 516 0.69 34.60 8.57
CA ARG A 516 -0.56 33.91 8.97
C ARG A 516 -0.72 32.62 8.22
N TYR A 517 -1.21 31.62 8.93
CA TYR A 517 -1.52 30.29 8.39
C TYR A 517 -2.99 29.96 8.66
N VAL A 518 -3.70 29.50 7.63
CA VAL A 518 -5.09 29.05 7.72
C VAL A 518 -5.17 27.64 7.15
N ALA A 519 -5.47 26.67 8.01
CA ALA A 519 -5.71 25.27 7.60
C ALA A 519 -7.14 25.13 7.07
N LEU A 520 -7.32 24.39 5.99
CA LEU A 520 -8.59 24.13 5.31
C LEU A 520 -8.94 22.65 5.40
N THR A 521 -10.14 22.33 5.84
CA THR A 521 -10.67 20.96 5.83
C THR A 521 -11.31 20.66 4.48
N ASP A 522 -11.10 19.46 3.95
CA ASP A 522 -11.73 18.96 2.73
C ASP A 522 -11.53 19.89 1.53
N ILE A 523 -10.28 19.96 1.05
CA ILE A 523 -9.90 20.87 -0.03
C ILE A 523 -10.44 20.45 -1.39
N LEU A 524 -10.80 21.47 -2.18
CA LEU A 524 -11.14 21.37 -3.59
C LEU A 524 -9.87 21.30 -4.45
N GLY A 525 -10.01 20.84 -5.70
CA GLY A 525 -8.91 20.87 -6.67
C GLY A 525 -8.30 22.26 -6.89
N ALA A 526 -9.13 23.32 -6.88
CA ALA A 526 -8.66 24.71 -6.95
C ALA A 526 -7.85 25.11 -5.69
N GLU A 527 -8.24 24.67 -4.51
CA GLU A 527 -7.56 24.96 -3.26
C GLU A 527 -6.25 24.18 -3.11
N ASP A 528 -6.16 22.95 -3.63
CA ASP A 528 -4.89 22.23 -3.79
C ASP A 528 -3.94 23.01 -4.74
N ALA A 529 -4.44 23.47 -5.89
CA ALA A 529 -3.63 24.21 -6.86
C ALA A 529 -3.14 25.57 -6.33
N PHE A 530 -3.97 26.30 -5.59
CA PHE A 530 -3.71 27.64 -5.09
C PHE A 530 -3.15 27.69 -3.67
N GLY A 531 -3.30 26.60 -2.90
CA GLY A 531 -2.79 26.47 -1.55
C GLY A 531 -1.29 26.20 -1.49
N ASP A 532 -0.79 26.16 -0.28
CA ASP A 532 0.63 25.97 0.05
C ASP A 532 0.94 24.55 0.51
N MET A 533 -0.08 23.76 0.88
CA MET A 533 0.06 22.42 1.39
C MET A 533 -1.09 21.54 0.90
N ASP A 534 -0.78 20.30 0.53
CA ASP A 534 -1.70 19.17 0.39
C ASP A 534 -1.38 18.14 1.47
N PHE A 535 -2.28 17.96 2.41
CA PHE A 535 -2.07 17.14 3.58
C PHE A 535 -3.18 16.11 3.72
N LYS A 536 -2.87 14.86 3.43
CA LYS A 536 -3.80 13.73 3.46
C LYS A 536 -3.61 12.94 4.72
N VAL A 537 -4.68 12.69 5.45
CA VAL A 537 -4.67 11.93 6.70
C VAL A 537 -5.77 10.88 6.65
N ALA A 538 -5.40 9.62 6.84
CA ALA A 538 -6.33 8.52 7.01
C ALA A 538 -6.16 7.88 8.39
N GLY A 539 -7.23 7.35 8.95
CA GLY A 539 -7.15 6.69 10.25
C GLY A 539 -8.48 6.12 10.74
N THR A 540 -8.39 5.40 11.82
CA THR A 540 -9.52 4.89 12.63
C THR A 540 -10.05 6.00 13.55
N LYS A 541 -10.97 5.67 14.45
CA LYS A 541 -11.37 6.61 15.53
C LYS A 541 -10.20 6.89 16.50
N GLU A 542 -9.26 5.97 16.66
CA GLU A 542 -8.25 6.00 17.71
C GLU A 542 -6.89 6.48 17.24
N PHE A 543 -6.46 6.10 16.02
CA PHE A 543 -5.12 6.39 15.54
C PHE A 543 -5.05 6.62 14.03
N VAL A 544 -3.96 7.25 13.59
CA VAL A 544 -3.63 7.51 12.19
C VAL A 544 -3.10 6.24 11.56
N THR A 545 -3.64 5.86 10.38
CA THR A 545 -3.18 4.68 9.63
C THR A 545 -2.27 5.04 8.47
N ALA A 546 -2.49 6.19 7.82
CA ALA A 546 -1.60 6.69 6.78
C ALA A 546 -1.65 8.22 6.69
N LEU A 547 -0.55 8.81 6.23
CA LEU A 547 -0.40 10.24 6.10
C LEU A 547 0.50 10.56 4.90
N GLN A 548 0.13 11.59 4.15
CA GLN A 548 0.97 12.16 3.09
C GLN A 548 0.90 13.68 3.15
N LEU A 549 2.06 14.34 3.22
CA LEU A 549 2.19 15.79 3.19
C LEU A 549 3.09 16.22 2.05
N ASP A 550 2.60 17.18 1.28
CA ASP A 550 3.35 17.94 0.27
C ASP A 550 3.22 19.42 0.56
N THR A 551 4.32 20.15 0.63
CA THR A 551 4.29 21.60 0.80
C THR A 551 5.07 22.32 -0.31
N LYS A 552 4.58 23.50 -0.66
CA LYS A 552 5.21 24.44 -1.57
C LYS A 552 6.01 25.53 -0.81
N LEU A 553 5.93 25.51 0.52
CA LEU A 553 6.63 26.43 1.41
C LEU A 553 8.03 25.91 1.77
N ASP A 554 8.89 26.80 2.19
CA ASP A 554 10.21 26.49 2.77
C ASP A 554 10.12 25.96 4.21
N GLY A 555 9.00 25.36 4.57
CA GLY A 555 8.68 24.75 5.84
C GLY A 555 7.37 25.25 6.42
N ILE A 556 6.81 24.42 7.27
CA ILE A 556 5.59 24.72 8.03
C ILE A 556 5.93 24.59 9.51
N PRO A 557 5.60 25.58 10.35
CA PRO A 557 5.82 25.47 11.79
C PRO A 557 5.08 24.29 12.39
N SER A 558 5.72 23.59 13.33
CA SER A 558 5.19 22.37 13.95
C SER A 558 3.80 22.55 14.57
N HIS A 559 3.55 23.70 15.20
CA HIS A 559 2.23 23.99 15.79
C HIS A 559 1.13 24.13 14.74
N VAL A 560 1.46 24.59 13.52
CA VAL A 560 0.52 24.66 12.39
C VAL A 560 0.18 23.26 11.90
N LEU A 561 1.19 22.39 11.77
CA LEU A 561 0.98 20.97 11.40
C LEU A 561 0.18 20.24 12.46
N ALA A 562 0.48 20.43 13.73
CA ALA A 562 -0.28 19.83 14.83
C ALA A 562 -1.75 20.30 14.83
N GLY A 563 -1.99 21.59 14.56
CA GLY A 563 -3.34 22.13 14.39
C GLY A 563 -4.10 21.51 13.21
N ALA A 564 -3.43 21.36 12.05
CA ALA A 564 -4.00 20.72 10.88
C ALA A 564 -4.32 19.22 11.12
N LEU A 565 -3.47 18.52 11.86
CA LEU A 565 -3.72 17.13 12.27
C LEU A 565 -4.95 17.01 13.17
N ALA A 566 -5.08 17.89 14.17
CA ALA A 566 -6.25 17.92 15.05
C ALA A 566 -7.56 18.19 14.26
N GLN A 567 -7.53 19.17 13.36
CA GLN A 567 -8.65 19.50 12.48
C GLN A 567 -8.99 18.34 11.53
N ALA A 568 -8.00 17.60 11.03
CA ALA A 568 -8.18 16.40 10.23
C ALA A 568 -8.86 15.26 11.01
N LYS A 569 -8.53 15.12 12.30
CA LYS A 569 -9.18 14.16 13.19
C LYS A 569 -10.67 14.44 13.32
N ASP A 570 -11.04 15.68 13.60
CA ASP A 570 -12.45 16.06 13.75
C ASP A 570 -13.25 15.75 12.47
N ALA A 571 -12.69 16.08 11.31
CA ALA A 571 -13.30 15.77 10.02
C ALA A 571 -13.42 14.24 9.79
N ARG A 572 -12.39 13.47 10.13
CA ARG A 572 -12.39 12.01 9.98
C ARG A 572 -13.47 11.35 10.81
N LEU A 573 -13.70 11.81 12.04
CA LEU A 573 -14.76 11.30 12.91
C LEU A 573 -16.15 11.51 12.29
N VAL A 574 -16.41 12.67 11.73
CA VAL A 574 -17.69 12.96 11.02
C VAL A 574 -17.86 12.04 9.82
N ILE A 575 -16.81 11.82 9.03
CA ILE A 575 -16.86 10.92 7.87
C ILE A 575 -17.14 9.47 8.30
N LEU A 576 -16.47 9.00 9.36
CA LEU A 576 -16.70 7.65 9.90
C LEU A 576 -18.15 7.44 10.36
N ASP A 577 -18.78 8.46 10.94
CA ASP A 577 -20.18 8.38 11.37
C ASP A 577 -21.12 8.27 10.16
N VAL A 578 -20.90 9.05 9.10
CA VAL A 578 -21.68 8.93 7.84
C VAL A 578 -21.47 7.57 7.16
N MET A 579 -20.25 7.05 7.17
CA MET A 579 -19.97 5.71 6.62
C MET A 579 -20.70 4.61 7.42
N ALA A 580 -20.77 4.76 8.74
CA ALA A 580 -21.47 3.82 9.62
C ALA A 580 -22.99 3.80 9.42
N GLU A 581 -23.59 4.91 8.92
CA GLU A 581 -25.01 4.93 8.53
C GLU A 581 -25.30 4.03 7.32
N ALA A 582 -24.30 3.84 6.42
CA ALA A 582 -24.45 2.98 5.26
C ALA A 582 -24.11 1.51 5.58
N ILE A 583 -23.05 1.28 6.34
CA ILE A 583 -22.63 -0.05 6.81
C ILE A 583 -21.72 0.10 8.04
N ASP A 584 -22.09 -0.55 9.15
CA ASP A 584 -21.37 -0.49 10.43
C ASP A 584 -20.71 -1.82 10.84
N ALA A 585 -21.04 -2.90 10.14
CA ALA A 585 -20.51 -4.24 10.36
C ALA A 585 -20.33 -4.98 9.01
N PRO A 586 -19.49 -6.02 8.96
CA PRO A 586 -19.36 -6.83 7.75
C PRO A 586 -20.68 -7.47 7.33
N ASP A 587 -21.05 -7.34 6.06
CA ASP A 587 -22.20 -8.03 5.47
C ASP A 587 -21.93 -9.54 5.31
N GLU A 588 -22.97 -10.30 5.00
CA GLU A 588 -22.80 -11.66 4.50
C GLU A 588 -22.06 -11.64 3.14
N MET A 589 -21.12 -12.55 2.98
CA MET A 589 -20.37 -12.65 1.71
C MET A 589 -21.32 -12.88 0.54
N SER A 590 -21.06 -12.17 -0.57
CA SER A 590 -21.77 -12.35 -1.83
C SER A 590 -21.88 -13.83 -2.24
N PRO A 591 -23.02 -14.27 -2.79
CA PRO A 591 -23.14 -15.64 -3.32
C PRO A 591 -22.18 -15.93 -4.48
N TYR A 592 -21.62 -14.89 -5.10
CA TYR A 592 -20.63 -15.02 -6.17
C TYR A 592 -19.19 -15.13 -5.66
N ALA A 593 -18.94 -14.83 -4.38
CA ALA A 593 -17.62 -14.97 -3.78
C ALA A 593 -17.30 -16.44 -3.49
N PRO A 594 -16.09 -16.93 -3.78
CA PRO A 594 -15.70 -18.29 -3.42
C PRO A 594 -15.71 -18.47 -1.90
N ARG A 595 -16.12 -19.64 -1.44
CA ARG A 595 -16.01 -20.04 -0.04
C ARG A 595 -14.67 -20.72 0.16
N VAL A 596 -13.81 -20.15 1.02
CA VAL A 596 -12.49 -20.69 1.33
C VAL A 596 -12.46 -21.15 2.78
N THR A 597 -12.08 -22.41 2.99
CA THR A 597 -11.89 -23.01 4.32
C THR A 597 -10.43 -23.38 4.48
N ALA A 598 -9.82 -23.00 5.60
CA ALA A 598 -8.49 -23.43 5.99
C ALA A 598 -8.57 -24.65 6.90
N ILE A 599 -7.78 -25.68 6.59
CA ILE A 599 -7.59 -26.85 7.44
C ILE A 599 -6.11 -27.10 7.68
N LYS A 600 -5.75 -27.85 8.73
CA LYS A 600 -4.36 -28.23 9.01
C LYS A 600 -4.17 -29.71 8.73
N VAL A 601 -3.10 -30.03 8.03
CA VAL A 601 -2.60 -31.40 7.85
C VAL A 601 -1.21 -31.54 8.47
N PRO A 602 -0.82 -32.72 8.98
CA PRO A 602 0.54 -32.94 9.45
C PRO A 602 1.57 -32.67 8.33
N ILE A 603 2.67 -32.00 8.66
CA ILE A 603 3.70 -31.60 7.68
C ILE A 603 4.27 -32.81 6.94
N ASP A 604 4.47 -33.93 7.63
CA ASP A 604 4.94 -35.20 7.04
C ASP A 604 3.94 -35.82 6.05
N LYS A 605 2.68 -35.38 6.08
CA LYS A 605 1.61 -35.84 5.17
C LYS A 605 1.40 -34.97 3.94
N ILE A 606 2.00 -33.79 3.88
CA ILE A 606 1.89 -32.87 2.74
C ILE A 606 2.25 -33.60 1.43
N GLY A 607 3.35 -34.34 1.43
CA GLY A 607 3.81 -35.09 0.25
C GLY A 607 2.80 -36.17 -0.22
N GLU A 608 2.05 -36.80 0.70
CA GLU A 608 1.02 -37.78 0.38
C GLU A 608 -0.23 -37.11 -0.21
N VAL A 609 -0.62 -35.95 0.33
CA VAL A 609 -1.76 -35.17 -0.17
C VAL A 609 -1.49 -34.61 -1.56
N ILE A 610 -0.28 -34.12 -1.82
CA ILE A 610 0.13 -33.65 -3.15
C ILE A 610 0.24 -34.83 -4.12
N GLY A 611 0.81 -35.94 -3.67
CA GLY A 611 1.08 -37.13 -4.47
C GLY A 611 2.20 -36.95 -5.51
N PRO A 612 2.66 -38.05 -6.16
CA PRO A 612 3.71 -37.98 -7.16
C PRO A 612 3.36 -37.04 -8.32
N LYS A 613 4.18 -36.01 -8.53
CA LYS A 613 3.98 -34.95 -9.56
C LYS A 613 2.61 -34.25 -9.46
N GLY A 614 2.06 -34.11 -8.25
CA GLY A 614 0.77 -33.45 -8.03
C GLY A 614 -0.46 -34.27 -8.42
N LYS A 615 -0.33 -35.58 -8.71
CA LYS A 615 -1.45 -36.40 -9.20
C LYS A 615 -2.61 -36.49 -8.21
N MET A 616 -2.32 -36.58 -6.92
CA MET A 616 -3.37 -36.75 -5.91
C MET A 616 -4.18 -35.47 -5.74
N ILE A 617 -3.50 -34.34 -5.55
CA ILE A 617 -4.18 -33.04 -5.40
C ILE A 617 -4.99 -32.67 -6.65
N ASN A 618 -4.45 -32.95 -7.85
CA ASN A 618 -5.18 -32.71 -9.11
C ASN A 618 -6.41 -33.61 -9.23
N SER A 619 -6.31 -34.86 -8.80
CA SER A 619 -7.44 -35.79 -8.79
C SER A 619 -8.55 -35.34 -7.84
N ILE A 620 -8.19 -34.82 -6.66
CA ILE A 620 -9.17 -34.24 -5.72
C ILE A 620 -9.86 -33.03 -6.35
N THR A 621 -9.08 -32.13 -6.95
CA THR A 621 -9.60 -30.94 -7.64
C THR A 621 -10.55 -31.30 -8.79
N GLU A 622 -10.19 -32.29 -9.62
CA GLU A 622 -11.03 -32.76 -10.73
C GLU A 622 -12.34 -33.40 -10.26
N GLN A 623 -12.29 -34.17 -9.17
CA GLN A 623 -13.49 -34.90 -8.64
C GLN A 623 -14.45 -33.98 -7.91
N THR A 624 -13.94 -32.95 -7.21
CA THR A 624 -14.77 -32.11 -6.36
C THR A 624 -15.07 -30.75 -7.00
N GLY A 625 -14.29 -30.31 -7.99
CA GLY A 625 -14.37 -28.96 -8.53
C GLY A 625 -13.78 -27.90 -7.58
N ALA A 626 -13.25 -28.30 -6.41
CA ALA A 626 -12.65 -27.41 -5.46
C ALA A 626 -11.22 -27.01 -5.88
N SER A 627 -10.82 -25.78 -5.57
CA SER A 627 -9.45 -25.30 -5.71
C SER A 627 -8.70 -25.50 -4.41
N ILE A 628 -7.49 -26.08 -4.46
CA ILE A 628 -6.71 -26.43 -3.28
C ILE A 628 -5.35 -25.76 -3.35
N SER A 629 -4.90 -25.18 -2.23
CA SER A 629 -3.53 -24.66 -2.04
C SER A 629 -2.99 -25.20 -0.72
N ILE A 630 -1.71 -25.59 -0.70
CA ILE A 630 -1.05 -26.18 0.46
C ILE A 630 0.21 -25.36 0.74
N GLU A 631 0.35 -24.91 1.98
CA GLU A 631 1.51 -24.19 2.49
C GLU A 631 2.50 -25.17 3.16
N ASP A 632 3.76 -24.77 3.26
CA ASP A 632 4.82 -25.61 3.83
C ASP A 632 4.62 -25.94 5.32
N ASP A 633 3.83 -25.12 6.02
CA ASP A 633 3.48 -25.31 7.43
C ASP A 633 2.33 -26.30 7.67
N GLY A 634 1.80 -26.90 6.61
CA GLY A 634 0.67 -27.86 6.66
C GLY A 634 -0.72 -27.19 6.60
N THR A 635 -0.80 -25.88 6.39
CA THR A 635 -2.10 -25.22 6.13
C THR A 635 -2.57 -25.55 4.73
N VAL A 636 -3.82 -26.01 4.61
CA VAL A 636 -4.46 -26.31 3.32
C VAL A 636 -5.67 -25.42 3.16
N PHE A 637 -5.68 -24.61 2.13
CA PHE A 637 -6.81 -23.77 1.75
C PHE A 637 -7.64 -24.49 0.69
N VAL A 638 -8.92 -24.71 0.99
CA VAL A 638 -9.89 -25.34 0.09
C VAL A 638 -10.94 -24.31 -0.27
N GLY A 639 -10.98 -23.92 -1.54
CA GLY A 639 -11.92 -22.94 -2.08
C GLY A 639 -12.88 -23.59 -3.07
N ALA A 640 -14.19 -23.35 -2.93
CA ALA A 640 -15.20 -23.81 -3.85
C ALA A 640 -16.34 -22.79 -3.97
N THR A 641 -17.08 -22.86 -5.07
CA THR A 641 -18.28 -22.04 -5.29
C THR A 641 -19.48 -22.50 -4.45
N ASP A 642 -19.43 -23.70 -3.90
CA ASP A 642 -20.47 -24.26 -3.02
C ASP A 642 -19.87 -25.08 -1.86
N GLY A 643 -20.60 -25.15 -0.75
CA GLY A 643 -20.14 -25.82 0.46
C GLY A 643 -19.98 -27.35 0.32
N ALA A 644 -20.75 -27.98 -0.54
CA ALA A 644 -20.71 -29.45 -0.74
C ALA A 644 -19.40 -29.86 -1.44
N SER A 645 -18.99 -29.11 -2.45
CA SER A 645 -17.72 -29.32 -3.16
C SER A 645 -16.52 -29.09 -2.23
N ALA A 646 -16.57 -28.03 -1.40
CA ALA A 646 -15.53 -27.77 -0.41
C ALA A 646 -15.42 -28.91 0.61
N GLN A 647 -16.55 -29.36 1.17
CA GLN A 647 -16.57 -30.44 2.16
C GLN A 647 -16.07 -31.75 1.58
N ALA A 648 -16.47 -32.10 0.35
CA ALA A 648 -15.99 -33.32 -0.33
C ALA A 648 -14.44 -33.27 -0.49
N ALA A 649 -13.87 -32.14 -0.86
CA ALA A 649 -12.42 -32.00 -0.96
C ALA A 649 -11.74 -32.13 0.42
N ILE A 650 -12.29 -31.51 1.45
CA ILE A 650 -11.78 -31.59 2.83
C ILE A 650 -11.81 -33.05 3.33
N ASP A 651 -12.89 -33.76 3.08
CA ASP A 651 -13.03 -35.17 3.47
C ASP A 651 -12.00 -36.06 2.78
N MET A 652 -11.74 -35.83 1.48
CA MET A 652 -10.71 -36.55 0.72
C MET A 652 -9.27 -36.22 1.22
N ILE A 653 -9.00 -34.99 1.55
CA ILE A 653 -7.70 -34.57 2.11
C ILE A 653 -7.51 -35.22 3.49
N ASN A 654 -8.50 -35.17 4.35
CA ASN A 654 -8.47 -35.77 5.69
C ASN A 654 -8.30 -37.28 5.64
N ALA A 655 -8.92 -37.93 4.68
CA ALA A 655 -8.78 -39.41 4.49
C ALA A 655 -7.31 -39.78 4.16
N ILE A 656 -6.58 -38.89 3.50
CA ILE A 656 -5.15 -39.10 3.19
C ILE A 656 -4.25 -38.68 4.36
N ALA A 657 -4.48 -37.49 4.91
CA ALA A 657 -3.64 -36.88 5.93
C ALA A 657 -3.85 -37.51 7.33
N ASN A 658 -5.08 -37.84 7.66
CA ASN A 658 -5.49 -38.41 8.93
C ASN A 658 -6.30 -39.72 8.71
N PRO A 659 -5.70 -40.75 8.11
CA PRO A 659 -6.44 -42.00 7.86
C PRO A 659 -6.92 -42.53 9.19
N GLN A 660 -8.25 -42.74 9.30
CA GLN A 660 -8.81 -43.44 10.45
C GLN A 660 -8.24 -44.85 10.44
N LEU A 661 -7.40 -45.14 11.42
CA LEU A 661 -6.90 -46.50 11.62
C LEU A 661 -8.07 -47.34 12.14
N PRO A 662 -8.48 -48.37 11.41
CA PRO A 662 -9.55 -49.24 11.88
C PRO A 662 -9.11 -49.92 13.19
N LYS A 663 -10.03 -50.05 14.13
CA LYS A 663 -9.76 -50.61 15.46
C LYS A 663 -10.25 -52.05 15.55
N ILE A 664 -9.57 -52.87 16.36
CA ILE A 664 -10.03 -54.24 16.66
C ILE A 664 -11.44 -54.19 17.24
N GLY A 665 -12.36 -55.02 16.70
CA GLY A 665 -13.77 -55.05 17.06
C GLY A 665 -14.67 -54.14 16.22
N GLU A 666 -14.12 -53.26 15.36
CA GLU A 666 -14.96 -52.48 14.42
C GLU A 666 -15.52 -53.35 13.30
N ARG A 667 -16.77 -53.04 12.90
CA ARG A 667 -17.51 -53.78 11.87
C ARG A 667 -17.65 -52.94 10.60
N PHE A 668 -17.36 -53.59 9.47
CA PHE A 668 -17.43 -52.97 8.14
C PHE A 668 -18.26 -53.81 7.18
N LEU A 669 -18.97 -53.15 6.26
CA LEU A 669 -19.50 -53.76 5.06
C LEU A 669 -18.49 -53.57 3.93
N GLY A 670 -17.52 -54.47 3.85
CA GLY A 670 -16.47 -54.38 2.86
C GLY A 670 -16.81 -55.06 1.54
N THR A 671 -16.00 -54.78 0.51
CA THR A 671 -16.12 -55.42 -0.81
C THR A 671 -14.94 -56.36 -1.03
N VAL A 672 -15.20 -57.58 -1.49
CA VAL A 672 -14.16 -58.56 -1.86
C VAL A 672 -13.41 -58.05 -3.09
N VAL A 673 -12.13 -57.70 -2.92
CA VAL A 673 -11.28 -57.13 -3.98
C VAL A 673 -10.28 -58.15 -4.55
N LYS A 674 -10.06 -59.24 -3.84
CA LYS A 674 -9.15 -60.31 -4.31
C LYS A 674 -9.46 -61.60 -3.56
N THR A 675 -9.48 -62.74 -4.28
CA THR A 675 -9.51 -64.10 -3.71
C THR A 675 -8.17 -64.79 -3.88
N THR A 676 -7.80 -65.64 -2.92
CA THR A 676 -6.57 -66.47 -2.93
C THR A 676 -6.90 -67.83 -2.32
N ASP A 677 -6.05 -68.86 -2.48
CA ASP A 677 -6.23 -70.20 -1.91
C ASP A 677 -6.41 -70.21 -0.37
N PHE A 678 -5.92 -69.17 0.31
CA PHE A 678 -5.92 -69.09 1.77
C PHE A 678 -6.94 -68.10 2.35
N GLY A 679 -7.64 -67.33 1.50
CA GLY A 679 -8.64 -66.37 1.97
C GLY A 679 -9.08 -65.34 0.97
N ALA A 680 -9.99 -64.44 1.39
CA ALA A 680 -10.47 -63.32 0.61
C ALA A 680 -9.98 -62.00 1.20
N PHE A 681 -9.47 -61.10 0.35
CA PHE A 681 -9.19 -59.74 0.72
C PHE A 681 -10.42 -58.90 0.54
N VAL A 682 -10.76 -58.17 1.60
CA VAL A 682 -11.95 -57.33 1.67
C VAL A 682 -11.50 -55.89 1.90
N SER A 683 -11.90 -55.01 1.00
CA SER A 683 -11.64 -53.58 1.13
C SER A 683 -12.60 -52.97 2.13
N LEU A 684 -12.05 -52.37 3.19
CA LEU A 684 -12.81 -51.80 4.31
C LEU A 684 -12.95 -50.29 4.15
N LEU A 685 -11.84 -49.63 3.84
CA LEU A 685 -11.69 -48.19 3.64
C LEU A 685 -10.78 -47.95 2.42
N PRO A 686 -10.77 -46.77 1.80
CA PRO A 686 -9.90 -46.48 0.67
C PRO A 686 -8.43 -46.79 0.99
N GLY A 687 -7.83 -47.75 0.23
CA GLY A 687 -6.46 -48.20 0.41
C GLY A 687 -6.20 -49.12 1.62
N ARG A 688 -7.24 -49.62 2.26
CA ARG A 688 -7.13 -50.53 3.40
C ARG A 688 -7.94 -51.81 3.17
N ASP A 689 -7.23 -52.88 2.93
CA ASP A 689 -7.78 -54.20 2.75
C ASP A 689 -7.47 -55.08 3.95
N GLY A 690 -8.42 -55.88 4.40
CA GLY A 690 -8.23 -56.90 5.42
C GLY A 690 -8.41 -58.31 4.85
N LEU A 691 -7.78 -59.29 5.46
CA LEU A 691 -7.86 -60.67 5.04
C LEU A 691 -8.90 -61.45 5.88
N VAL A 692 -9.88 -62.02 5.24
CA VAL A 692 -10.71 -63.08 5.83
C VAL A 692 -10.11 -64.43 5.44
N HIS A 693 -9.49 -65.12 6.41
CA HIS A 693 -8.89 -66.43 6.17
C HIS A 693 -9.96 -67.48 5.80
N ILE A 694 -9.64 -68.41 4.91
CA ILE A 694 -10.57 -69.46 4.42
C ILE A 694 -11.25 -70.24 5.56
N SER A 695 -10.53 -70.48 6.66
CA SER A 695 -11.08 -71.15 7.84
C SER A 695 -12.21 -70.38 8.54
N LYS A 696 -12.32 -69.06 8.32
CA LYS A 696 -13.34 -68.21 8.89
C LYS A 696 -14.53 -67.97 7.93
N LEU A 697 -14.30 -68.11 6.62
CA LEU A 697 -15.36 -67.96 5.60
C LEU A 697 -16.44 -69.00 5.69
N GLY A 698 -16.13 -70.19 6.11
CA GLY A 698 -17.07 -71.37 6.17
C GLY A 698 -17.97 -71.34 7.37
N ARG A 699 -17.93 -70.44 8.31
CA ARG A 699 -18.77 -70.39 9.51
C ARG A 699 -18.88 -71.75 10.26
N GLY A 700 -17.74 -72.36 10.44
CA GLY A 700 -17.67 -73.70 11.11
C GLY A 700 -17.70 -74.88 10.15
N LYS A 701 -18.01 -74.71 8.88
CA LYS A 701 -17.91 -75.76 7.86
C LYS A 701 -16.61 -75.65 7.10
N ARG A 702 -16.01 -76.81 6.74
CA ARG A 702 -14.78 -76.82 5.97
C ARG A 702 -15.03 -76.38 4.53
N VAL A 703 -14.43 -75.27 4.11
CA VAL A 703 -14.51 -74.74 2.74
C VAL A 703 -13.35 -75.28 1.95
N SER A 704 -13.57 -75.80 0.76
CA SER A 704 -12.52 -76.33 -0.11
C SER A 704 -11.87 -75.33 -1.01
N LYS A 705 -12.63 -74.28 -1.44
CA LYS A 705 -12.17 -73.16 -2.23
C LYS A 705 -12.86 -71.90 -1.78
N VAL A 706 -12.12 -70.76 -1.78
CA VAL A 706 -12.66 -69.44 -1.37
C VAL A 706 -13.78 -69.00 -2.25
N GLU A 707 -13.71 -69.25 -3.56
CA GLU A 707 -14.71 -68.90 -4.59
C GLU A 707 -16.04 -69.65 -4.43
N ASP A 708 -16.07 -70.75 -3.65
CA ASP A 708 -17.30 -71.44 -3.33
C ASP A 708 -18.21 -70.66 -2.34
N VAL A 709 -17.63 -69.70 -1.63
CA VAL A 709 -18.29 -68.89 -0.58
C VAL A 709 -18.41 -67.44 -0.95
N VAL A 710 -17.36 -66.82 -1.51
CA VAL A 710 -17.34 -65.40 -1.88
C VAL A 710 -16.65 -65.21 -3.23
N LYS A 711 -17.16 -64.23 -4.03
CA LYS A 711 -16.63 -63.88 -5.33
C LYS A 711 -16.09 -62.43 -5.30
N LEU A 712 -15.26 -62.12 -6.27
CA LEU A 712 -14.81 -60.77 -6.49
C LEU A 712 -16.01 -59.82 -6.68
N GLY A 713 -16.07 -58.72 -5.91
CA GLY A 713 -17.14 -57.75 -5.94
C GLY A 713 -18.24 -57.99 -4.90
N ASP A 714 -18.28 -59.16 -4.23
CA ASP A 714 -19.29 -59.45 -3.19
C ASP A 714 -19.13 -58.48 -2.00
N LYS A 715 -20.25 -58.10 -1.42
CA LYS A 715 -20.31 -57.35 -0.17
C LYS A 715 -20.29 -58.30 1.02
N LEU A 716 -19.34 -58.15 1.91
CA LEU A 716 -19.19 -59.01 3.08
C LEU A 716 -19.14 -58.14 4.35
N ARG A 717 -20.03 -58.44 5.31
CA ARG A 717 -19.92 -57.85 6.65
C ARG A 717 -18.81 -58.56 7.42
N VAL A 718 -17.86 -57.78 7.89
CA VAL A 718 -16.69 -58.25 8.60
C VAL A 718 -16.42 -57.43 9.84
N GLU A 719 -15.84 -58.07 10.85
CA GLU A 719 -15.33 -57.45 12.06
C GLU A 719 -13.81 -57.59 12.07
N ILE A 720 -13.11 -56.56 12.53
CA ILE A 720 -11.64 -56.60 12.67
C ILE A 720 -11.31 -57.46 13.89
N ALA A 721 -10.74 -58.60 13.62
CA ALA A 721 -10.35 -59.55 14.67
C ALA A 721 -8.97 -59.24 15.26
N ASP A 722 -8.04 -58.75 14.42
CA ASP A 722 -6.66 -58.47 14.83
C ASP A 722 -5.99 -57.54 13.81
N ILE A 723 -5.02 -56.77 14.29
CA ILE A 723 -4.14 -55.93 13.45
C ILE A 723 -2.71 -56.22 13.90
N ASP A 724 -1.93 -56.82 13.03
CA ASP A 724 -0.54 -57.18 13.34
C ASP A 724 0.39 -55.92 13.42
N ASN A 725 1.60 -56.11 13.96
CA ASN A 725 2.61 -55.04 14.09
C ASN A 725 3.08 -54.47 12.76
N ARG A 726 2.66 -55.03 11.62
CA ARG A 726 2.96 -54.55 10.26
C ARG A 726 1.70 -53.90 9.63
N GLY A 727 0.62 -53.69 10.39
CA GLY A 727 -0.61 -53.07 9.92
C GLY A 727 -1.49 -53.98 9.05
N LYS A 728 -1.24 -55.31 9.02
CA LYS A 728 -2.15 -56.26 8.32
C LYS A 728 -3.40 -56.54 9.16
N ILE A 729 -4.55 -56.37 8.54
CA ILE A 729 -5.86 -56.50 9.17
C ILE A 729 -6.38 -57.91 8.95
N SER A 730 -6.67 -58.62 10.04
CA SER A 730 -7.33 -59.91 10.04
C SER A 730 -8.82 -59.69 10.32
N LEU A 731 -9.68 -60.32 9.48
CA LEU A 731 -11.10 -60.13 9.52
C LEU A 731 -11.83 -61.43 9.82
N VAL A 732 -13.02 -61.28 10.46
CA VAL A 732 -14.00 -62.40 10.64
C VAL A 732 -15.33 -61.97 10.07
N PRO A 733 -16.06 -62.83 9.35
CA PRO A 733 -17.41 -62.52 8.90
C PRO A 733 -18.38 -62.44 10.08
N VAL A 734 -19.37 -61.55 10.02
CA VAL A 734 -20.38 -61.32 11.07
C VAL A 734 -21.76 -61.53 10.47
N ASP A 735 -22.68 -62.22 11.23
CA ASP A 735 -24.06 -62.52 10.79
C ASP A 735 -24.95 -61.27 10.95
N GLU A 736 -26.09 -61.27 10.17
CA GLU A 736 -27.06 -60.18 10.15
C GLU A 736 -27.86 -59.99 11.42
N ASP A 737 -27.97 -61.05 12.30
CA ASP A 737 -28.90 -61.10 13.40
C ASP A 737 -28.52 -60.38 14.71
N ASN A 738 -27.35 -59.65 14.74
CA ASN A 738 -26.96 -58.88 15.90
C ASN A 738 -26.73 -57.36 15.53
N ALA A 739 -27.71 -56.77 14.86
CA ALA A 739 -27.71 -55.34 14.53
C ALA A 739 -28.66 -54.58 15.46
N ALA A 740 -28.36 -54.55 16.76
CA ALA A 740 -28.89 -53.55 17.65
C ALA A 740 -27.72 -53.01 18.49
N GLU A 741 -27.51 -51.70 18.42
CA GLU A 741 -26.53 -50.89 19.17
C GLU A 741 -25.14 -50.71 18.57
N SER A 742 -25.04 -49.70 17.69
CA SER A 742 -24.14 -48.53 17.76
C SER A 742 -24.02 -47.84 16.39
N ALA A 743 -25.07 -47.12 16.01
CA ALA A 743 -24.91 -45.98 15.08
C ALA A 743 -24.76 -44.72 15.95
N PRO A 744 -23.80 -43.85 15.72
CA PRO A 744 -23.83 -42.54 16.33
C PRO A 744 -25.04 -41.78 15.77
N ALA A 745 -25.90 -41.28 16.66
CA ALA A 745 -27.04 -40.47 16.34
C ALA A 745 -26.63 -39.20 15.59
N PRO A 746 -27.39 -38.72 14.60
CA PRO A 746 -27.19 -37.41 14.04
C PRO A 746 -27.45 -36.36 15.13
N ALA A 747 -26.56 -35.41 15.25
CA ALA A 747 -26.71 -34.28 16.15
C ALA A 747 -28.01 -33.54 15.82
N ASP A 748 -28.93 -33.49 16.77
CA ASP A 748 -30.17 -32.72 16.69
C ASP A 748 -29.88 -31.24 16.43
N ALA A 749 -30.50 -30.74 15.39
CA ALA A 749 -30.70 -29.32 15.20
C ALA A 749 -31.61 -28.78 16.30
N ALA A 750 -31.06 -28.18 17.32
CA ALA A 750 -31.82 -27.46 18.33
C ALA A 750 -32.41 -26.18 17.71
N THR A 751 -33.71 -26.24 17.44
CA THR A 751 -34.58 -25.09 17.28
C THR A 751 -34.53 -24.26 18.59
N ALA A 752 -34.08 -23.05 18.54
CA ALA A 752 -34.36 -22.04 19.56
C ALA A 752 -35.21 -20.94 18.93
N ASN A 753 -36.52 -20.99 19.23
CA ASN A 753 -37.41 -19.83 19.22
C ASN A 753 -37.14 -19.00 20.48
N SER A 754 -36.88 -17.72 20.30
CA SER A 754 -37.39 -16.51 20.92
C SER A 754 -36.38 -15.37 20.81
#